data_c467d1600a847ef33fd3775bbb385f91
#
_entry.id   c467d1600a847ef33fd3775bbb385f91
#
_cell.length_a   1.000
_cell.length_b   1.000
_cell.length_c   1.000
_cell.angle_alpha   90.00
_cell.angle_beta   90.00
_cell.angle_gamma   90.00
#
_symmetry.space_group_name_H-M   'P 1'
#
loop_
_entity.id
_entity.type
_entity.pdbx_description
1 polymer ?
#
loop_
_entity_poly.entity_id
_entity_poly.type
_entity_poly.pdbx_seq_one_letter_code
_entity_poly.pdbx_strand_id
1 'polypeptide(L)'
;MTALALASPFSAAAATNQATDDFERADGALGSSWTSDRGTWSIASGAALATSATSNAVATYNPLPIAVDYAVSARINLVTTGTPGGSEWAGVAGNVQGTTASNLNYYLLRVTTGSGTGTNGRWQLLKMTNSTSTGLLASGTIVAAYGTQLDLTLTRTGNSLRSQVLNAGSGATLADQTYTSADPNVTGGRAGLYSNSGNLRAQTWGLSTTIPAADDFERADGALGSSWTSDRGAWSIASGAALASSSTSNAVATYNPLALGDDYTVSARTNIVTTGTPGGSEWVGVVGNLQGTSATSLNYYVLRVTTGSGTGTNGRWQLLKMSNSSTASVLASGTIVAAYGTQLDLTLTRTGNSFRSQVVNVASGATLADQTYTAAVVDPNVTGGRAGLYSNSGNLRAQTFSLSTTSPAASPPGPLNCAPGGESYTYPDPNLTVVSTSTVGTTWAGMQVTQRVLTHGNDQYVAYYDVNRGMTVAKHTIGGAWTYKTLPSTLGWDSHNYVSMGLDRDGNLHVAGNMHNVPLVYFRTTVPGDISTLVRVTNMVSAPAEDSVTYPEFLNRSDGSLVFDYRDGGSGDGVTYFNVYNESTSSWSHIVSAPIFDGNGSASNPSGTWSSYFQGPTKGPDGWFHMIWVWRDSGDAATNSMLTYAKSQDLVNWVTNNGTPLTTPLKYGQGDVIDPVPDHGGLLNGNARIGFDAAGKVLITYHKYDAQGRSQLYAARPTTSGTWQINQITNWTGRWSFGGGGSLNFQVAMQGSRLLSNGDISVDFFCDGTSGRQSVIIDSSLNRIAQVPTQPLPASVTTVTGSFPGLEVHLESDLAGATASGQYILGWETLPGNEDQPRSSYPTGGSTLQVILLH
;
A
#
# COMPACT_ATOMS: atom_id res chain seq x y z
N MET A 1 -54.38 13.48 -30.67
CA MET A 1 -53.30 12.50 -30.82
C MET A 1 -52.13 13.02 -30.04
N THR A 2 -52.03 12.58 -28.81
CA THR A 2 -50.98 13.02 -27.88
C THR A 2 -49.77 12.11 -28.10
N ALA A 3 -48.66 12.63 -28.52
CA ALA A 3 -47.42 11.93 -28.67
C ALA A 3 -46.85 11.62 -27.26
N LEU A 4 -46.86 10.33 -26.93
CA LEU A 4 -46.22 9.82 -25.73
C LEU A 4 -44.71 9.78 -25.99
N ALA A 5 -43.97 10.72 -25.40
CA ALA A 5 -42.51 10.66 -25.41
C ALA A 5 -42.06 9.46 -24.58
N LEU A 6 -41.54 8.42 -25.22
CA LEU A 6 -40.82 7.34 -24.55
C LEU A 6 -39.56 7.92 -23.94
N ALA A 7 -39.54 8.03 -22.61
CA ALA A 7 -38.33 8.34 -21.84
C ALA A 7 -37.31 7.23 -22.10
N SER A 8 -36.15 7.60 -22.58
CA SER A 8 -34.97 6.74 -22.72
C SER A 8 -34.56 6.21 -21.32
N PRO A 9 -34.39 4.89 -21.12
CA PRO A 9 -34.12 4.33 -19.81
C PRO A 9 -32.64 4.42 -19.36
N PHE A 10 -31.82 5.23 -20.01
CA PHE A 10 -30.40 5.35 -19.71
C PHE A 10 -30.00 6.77 -19.30
N SER A 11 -30.39 7.17 -18.11
CA SER A 11 -29.66 8.20 -17.37
C SER A 11 -28.63 7.48 -16.47
N ALA A 12 -27.46 7.16 -17.03
CA ALA A 12 -26.34 6.76 -16.21
C ALA A 12 -25.94 7.94 -15.33
N ALA A 13 -25.97 7.80 -14.02
CA ALA A 13 -25.40 8.79 -13.13
C ALA A 13 -23.91 8.96 -13.49
N ALA A 14 -23.48 10.20 -13.75
CA ALA A 14 -22.08 10.48 -14.08
C ALA A 14 -21.19 10.07 -12.90
N ALA A 15 -20.20 9.21 -13.15
CA ALA A 15 -19.22 8.86 -12.15
C ALA A 15 -18.31 10.06 -11.84
N THR A 16 -17.99 10.28 -10.58
CA THR A 16 -17.06 11.33 -10.15
C THR A 16 -15.71 10.71 -9.90
N ASN A 17 -14.71 11.03 -10.72
CA ASN A 17 -13.32 10.66 -10.47
C ASN A 17 -12.63 11.70 -9.61
N GLN A 18 -11.76 11.25 -8.72
CA GLN A 18 -11.01 12.12 -7.82
C GLN A 18 -9.52 11.80 -7.90
N ALA A 19 -8.70 12.83 -7.81
CA ALA A 19 -7.27 12.73 -7.64
C ALA A 19 -6.83 13.70 -6.54
N THR A 20 -5.84 13.32 -5.75
CA THR A 20 -5.27 14.16 -4.70
C THR A 20 -3.76 14.03 -4.66
N ASP A 21 -3.08 15.06 -4.15
CA ASP A 21 -1.66 15.05 -3.84
C ASP A 21 -1.46 15.86 -2.56
N ASP A 22 -0.82 15.28 -1.57
CA ASP A 22 -0.47 15.93 -0.29
C ASP A 22 0.97 16.46 -0.27
N PHE A 23 1.73 16.17 -1.33
CA PHE A 23 3.14 16.55 -1.51
C PHE A 23 4.08 16.06 -0.40
N GLU A 24 3.62 15.19 0.50
CA GLU A 24 4.39 14.63 1.61
C GLU A 24 5.36 13.54 1.11
N ARG A 25 6.38 13.98 0.39
CA ARG A 25 7.46 13.16 -0.13
C ARG A 25 8.78 13.93 -0.15
N ALA A 26 9.89 13.23 -0.45
CA ALA A 26 11.22 13.83 -0.47
C ALA A 26 11.32 15.10 -1.32
N ASP A 27 12.10 16.06 -0.85
CA ASP A 27 12.38 17.31 -1.57
C ASP A 27 12.97 17.00 -2.96
N GLY A 28 12.47 17.70 -3.98
CA GLY A 28 12.90 17.48 -5.36
C GLY A 28 11.80 17.80 -6.39
N ALA A 29 11.76 17.07 -7.50
CA ALA A 29 10.77 17.27 -8.55
C ALA A 29 9.35 16.93 -8.09
N LEU A 30 8.30 17.53 -8.71
CA LEU A 30 6.89 17.22 -8.41
C LEU A 30 6.50 15.76 -8.67
N GLY A 31 7.33 14.97 -9.37
CA GLY A 31 7.04 13.59 -9.72
C GLY A 31 6.36 13.44 -11.09
N SER A 32 6.27 12.17 -11.57
CA SER A 32 5.78 11.83 -12.92
C SER A 32 4.30 12.16 -13.18
N SER A 33 3.50 12.29 -12.11
CA SER A 33 2.08 12.68 -12.22
C SER A 33 1.88 14.16 -12.54
N TRP A 34 2.91 14.97 -12.49
CA TRP A 34 2.84 16.41 -12.69
C TRP A 34 3.67 16.87 -13.90
N THR A 35 3.16 17.87 -14.60
CA THR A 35 3.92 18.60 -15.62
C THR A 35 4.07 20.05 -15.20
N SER A 36 5.30 20.55 -15.20
CA SER A 36 5.59 22.00 -15.08
C SER A 36 5.34 22.66 -16.43
N ASP A 37 4.10 23.04 -16.71
CA ASP A 37 3.72 23.64 -18.01
C ASP A 37 4.36 25.01 -18.22
N ARG A 38 4.55 25.74 -17.12
CA ARG A 38 5.24 27.03 -17.12
C ARG A 38 5.94 27.27 -15.80
N GLY A 39 7.20 27.73 -15.85
CA GLY A 39 8.04 27.90 -14.68
C GLY A 39 8.62 26.57 -14.18
N THR A 40 9.36 26.62 -13.10
CA THR A 40 9.95 25.46 -12.45
C THR A 40 9.23 25.18 -11.13
N TRP A 41 8.88 23.92 -10.90
CA TRP A 41 8.17 23.46 -9.72
C TRP A 41 8.94 22.36 -9.02
N SER A 42 8.91 22.36 -7.72
CA SER A 42 9.54 21.34 -6.89
C SER A 42 8.75 21.10 -5.61
N ILE A 43 9.09 20.04 -4.91
CA ILE A 43 8.65 19.80 -3.53
C ILE A 43 9.76 20.27 -2.60
N ALA A 44 9.38 20.96 -1.54
CA ALA A 44 10.28 21.26 -0.43
C ALA A 44 9.48 21.31 0.88
N SER A 45 9.96 20.55 1.88
CA SER A 45 9.35 20.47 3.21
C SER A 45 7.84 20.14 3.16
N GLY A 46 7.47 19.09 2.43
CA GLY A 46 6.09 18.61 2.33
C GLY A 46 5.13 19.58 1.62
N ALA A 47 5.62 20.39 0.69
CA ALA A 47 4.77 21.30 -0.06
C ALA A 47 5.27 21.50 -1.49
N ALA A 48 4.35 21.69 -2.45
CA ALA A 48 4.70 22.09 -3.80
C ALA A 48 5.02 23.60 -3.86
N LEU A 49 6.14 23.92 -4.47
CA LEU A 49 6.65 25.28 -4.66
C LEU A 49 6.95 25.58 -6.10
N ALA A 50 6.57 26.77 -6.56
CA ALA A 50 7.13 27.33 -7.79
C ALA A 50 8.48 27.98 -7.47
N THR A 51 9.57 27.45 -7.99
CA THR A 51 10.93 27.88 -7.65
C THR A 51 11.48 28.98 -8.54
N SER A 52 10.79 29.38 -9.61
CA SER A 52 11.25 30.40 -10.52
C SER A 52 10.57 31.75 -10.28
N ALA A 53 11.30 32.84 -10.53
CA ALA A 53 10.75 34.21 -10.64
C ALA A 53 9.86 34.40 -11.90
N THR A 54 9.47 33.32 -12.57
CA THR A 54 8.62 33.36 -13.75
C THR A 54 7.21 33.76 -13.35
N SER A 55 6.74 34.86 -13.86
CA SER A 55 5.36 35.28 -13.70
C SER A 55 4.40 34.22 -14.32
N ASN A 56 3.31 33.93 -13.65
CA ASN A 56 2.29 32.98 -14.07
C ASN A 56 2.79 31.54 -14.22
N ALA A 57 3.55 31.00 -13.25
CA ALA A 57 3.95 29.59 -13.22
C ALA A 57 2.71 28.69 -13.06
N VAL A 58 2.68 27.59 -13.82
CA VAL A 58 1.58 26.63 -13.85
C VAL A 58 2.16 25.22 -13.84
N ALA A 59 1.66 24.38 -12.93
CA ALA A 59 1.89 22.94 -12.95
C ALA A 59 0.56 22.20 -13.00
N THR A 60 0.43 21.21 -13.88
CA THR A 60 -0.80 20.42 -14.04
C THR A 60 -0.61 18.96 -13.74
N TYR A 61 -1.68 18.36 -13.21
CA TYR A 61 -1.76 16.94 -12.90
C TYR A 61 -2.18 16.13 -14.15
N ASN A 62 -1.38 15.16 -14.56
CA ASN A 62 -1.55 14.45 -15.84
C ASN A 62 -2.49 13.25 -15.79
N PRO A 63 -2.52 12.42 -14.71
CA PRO A 63 -3.25 11.17 -14.73
C PRO A 63 -4.77 11.30 -14.84
N LEU A 64 -5.34 12.47 -14.53
CA LEU A 64 -6.78 12.70 -14.58
C LEU A 64 -7.12 13.94 -15.42
N PRO A 65 -7.56 13.79 -16.69
CA PRO A 65 -8.06 14.90 -17.48
C PRO A 65 -9.41 15.38 -16.95
N ILE A 66 -9.69 16.66 -17.14
CA ILE A 66 -10.96 17.29 -16.78
C ILE A 66 -11.96 17.15 -17.92
N ALA A 67 -13.21 16.81 -17.57
CA ALA A 67 -14.38 16.97 -18.44
C ALA A 67 -14.97 18.40 -18.36
N VAL A 68 -16.26 18.55 -18.65
CA VAL A 68 -16.93 19.85 -18.54
C VAL A 68 -17.07 20.28 -17.08
N ASP A 69 -17.51 19.36 -16.22
CA ASP A 69 -17.77 19.61 -14.81
C ASP A 69 -16.62 19.08 -13.94
N TYR A 70 -16.14 19.92 -13.04
CA TYR A 70 -15.03 19.58 -12.13
C TYR A 70 -15.02 20.48 -10.90
N ALA A 71 -14.34 20.03 -9.86
CA ALA A 71 -13.88 20.87 -8.76
C ALA A 71 -12.38 20.63 -8.55
N VAL A 72 -11.57 21.67 -8.66
CA VAL A 72 -10.15 21.65 -8.32
C VAL A 72 -9.93 22.45 -7.05
N SER A 73 -9.20 21.88 -6.09
CA SER A 73 -8.94 22.49 -4.79
C SER A 73 -7.47 22.43 -4.41
N ALA A 74 -7.04 23.32 -3.54
CA ALA A 74 -5.72 23.23 -2.90
C ALA A 74 -5.74 23.97 -1.55
N ARG A 75 -5.01 23.41 -0.58
CA ARG A 75 -4.61 24.13 0.63
C ARG A 75 -3.30 24.84 0.37
N ILE A 76 -3.33 26.16 0.43
CA ILE A 76 -2.18 26.99 0.11
C ILE A 76 -1.86 27.99 1.21
N ASN A 77 -0.61 28.41 1.27
CA ASN A 77 -0.24 29.65 1.93
C ASN A 77 0.75 30.45 1.07
N LEU A 78 0.78 31.74 1.28
CA LEU A 78 1.77 32.66 0.71
C LEU A 78 2.82 32.94 1.80
N VAL A 79 4.06 32.51 1.55
CA VAL A 79 5.19 32.71 2.47
C VAL A 79 6.17 33.64 1.79
N THR A 80 6.54 34.75 2.46
CA THR A 80 7.55 35.66 1.94
C THR A 80 8.72 35.77 2.88
N THR A 81 9.91 35.88 2.32
CA THR A 81 11.18 36.13 3.06
C THR A 81 11.54 37.64 3.10
N GLY A 82 10.66 38.52 2.70
CA GLY A 82 10.91 40.00 2.60
C GLY A 82 9.67 40.83 2.83
N THR A 83 9.77 42.15 2.61
CA THR A 83 8.60 43.04 2.65
C THR A 83 7.64 42.68 1.51
N PRO A 84 6.43 42.21 1.80
CA PRO A 84 5.53 41.72 0.78
C PRO A 84 5.07 42.85 -0.14
N GLY A 85 5.34 42.73 -1.43
CA GLY A 85 4.73 43.58 -2.45
C GLY A 85 3.37 43.01 -2.83
N GLY A 86 2.32 43.80 -2.93
CA GLY A 86 0.92 43.38 -3.20
C GLY A 86 0.65 42.74 -4.57
N SER A 87 1.66 42.09 -5.18
CA SER A 87 1.62 41.40 -6.48
C SER A 87 1.85 39.89 -6.41
N GLU A 88 1.86 39.29 -5.23
CA GLU A 88 2.09 37.89 -5.03
C GLU A 88 0.78 37.11 -5.03
N TRP A 89 0.57 36.26 -6.03
CA TRP A 89 -0.66 35.51 -6.24
C TRP A 89 -0.38 34.01 -6.30
N ALA A 90 -1.25 33.27 -5.63
CA ALA A 90 -1.26 31.81 -5.67
C ALA A 90 -2.67 31.28 -5.92
N GLY A 91 -2.81 30.11 -6.50
CA GLY A 91 -4.13 29.58 -6.79
C GLY A 91 -4.19 28.21 -7.44
N VAL A 92 -5.40 27.89 -7.91
CA VAL A 92 -5.72 26.67 -8.64
C VAL A 92 -6.20 26.99 -10.06
N ALA A 93 -5.76 26.19 -11.02
CA ALA A 93 -6.12 26.32 -12.43
C ALA A 93 -6.97 25.14 -12.89
N GLY A 94 -8.02 25.42 -13.62
CA GLY A 94 -8.90 24.41 -14.24
C GLY A 94 -9.07 24.64 -15.74
N ASN A 95 -9.42 23.60 -16.49
CA ASN A 95 -9.49 23.58 -17.95
C ASN A 95 -8.19 24.05 -18.64
N VAL A 96 -7.03 23.66 -18.11
CA VAL A 96 -5.74 24.02 -18.70
C VAL A 96 -5.57 23.32 -20.04
N GLN A 97 -5.60 24.09 -21.11
CA GLN A 97 -5.38 23.67 -22.50
C GLN A 97 -4.07 24.26 -23.02
N GLY A 98 -3.47 23.61 -24.00
CA GLY A 98 -2.18 23.98 -24.54
C GLY A 98 -1.05 23.16 -23.95
N THR A 99 0.10 23.16 -24.62
CA THR A 99 1.27 22.33 -24.29
C THR A 99 2.56 23.12 -24.20
N THR A 100 2.53 24.42 -24.46
CA THR A 100 3.71 25.29 -24.37
C THR A 100 3.45 26.45 -23.41
N ALA A 101 4.48 26.91 -22.73
CA ALA A 101 4.42 27.99 -21.74
C ALA A 101 3.75 29.29 -22.24
N SER A 102 3.68 29.53 -23.53
CA SER A 102 3.10 30.72 -24.14
C SER A 102 1.67 30.54 -24.65
N ASN A 103 1.13 29.30 -24.72
CA ASN A 103 -0.19 29.06 -25.33
C ASN A 103 -1.22 28.46 -24.37
N LEU A 104 -1.02 28.56 -23.08
CA LEU A 104 -1.95 28.00 -22.09
C LEU A 104 -3.22 28.84 -21.99
N ASN A 105 -4.38 28.17 -22.10
CA ASN A 105 -5.71 28.73 -21.88
C ASN A 105 -6.35 28.02 -20.70
N TYR A 106 -6.84 28.76 -19.70
CA TYR A 106 -7.41 28.18 -18.49
C TYR A 106 -8.24 29.15 -17.67
N TYR A 107 -9.05 28.62 -16.75
CA TYR A 107 -9.64 29.39 -15.67
C TYR A 107 -8.75 29.33 -14.45
N LEU A 108 -8.66 30.44 -13.71
CA LEU A 108 -7.77 30.60 -12.56
C LEU A 108 -8.53 31.23 -11.38
N LEU A 109 -8.65 30.50 -10.28
CA LEU A 109 -8.95 31.11 -8.98
C LEU A 109 -7.63 31.34 -8.25
N ARG A 110 -7.35 32.64 -7.95
CA ARG A 110 -6.13 33.02 -7.25
C ARG A 110 -6.40 33.95 -6.08
N VAL A 111 -5.52 33.93 -5.11
CA VAL A 111 -5.57 34.80 -3.93
C VAL A 111 -4.22 35.48 -3.72
N THR A 112 -4.26 36.66 -3.09
CA THR A 112 -3.11 37.29 -2.42
C THR A 112 -3.51 37.63 -1.00
N THR A 113 -2.55 37.57 -0.07
CA THR A 113 -2.76 37.92 1.34
C THR A 113 -2.19 39.32 1.61
N GLY A 114 -2.70 40.01 2.61
CA GLY A 114 -2.27 41.38 2.96
C GLY A 114 -1.02 41.39 3.87
N SER A 115 -0.27 42.47 3.84
CA SER A 115 0.87 42.71 4.72
C SER A 115 0.40 43.32 6.07
N GLY A 116 0.70 42.64 7.18
CA GLY A 116 0.42 43.16 8.53
C GLY A 116 -0.83 42.59 9.22
N THR A 117 -1.09 42.97 10.45
CA THR A 117 -2.20 42.49 11.26
C THR A 117 -3.52 43.19 10.84
N GLY A 118 -4.50 42.42 10.39
CA GLY A 118 -5.84 42.91 10.06
C GLY A 118 -6.03 43.39 8.62
N THR A 119 -5.27 42.88 7.68
CA THR A 119 -5.20 43.47 6.33
C THR A 119 -5.93 42.68 5.26
N ASN A 120 -6.30 43.42 4.22
CA ASN A 120 -7.13 42.99 3.11
C ASN A 120 -6.29 42.27 2.05
N GLY A 121 -6.40 40.95 2.03
CA GLY A 121 -6.04 40.16 0.87
C GLY A 121 -7.12 40.33 -0.23
N ARG A 122 -6.87 39.73 -1.37
CA ARG A 122 -7.82 39.73 -2.51
C ARG A 122 -7.92 38.32 -3.09
N TRP A 123 -9.07 38.06 -3.68
CA TRP A 123 -9.25 36.89 -4.55
C TRP A 123 -9.72 37.35 -5.92
N GLN A 124 -9.40 36.55 -6.95
CA GLN A 124 -9.80 36.79 -8.33
C GLN A 124 -10.11 35.51 -9.05
N LEU A 125 -11.21 35.51 -9.83
CA LEU A 125 -11.46 34.49 -10.86
C LEU A 125 -11.14 35.11 -12.22
N LEU A 126 -10.28 34.50 -12.98
CA LEU A 126 -9.76 35.02 -14.25
C LEU A 126 -9.95 33.98 -15.36
N LYS A 127 -10.13 34.44 -16.61
CA LYS A 127 -9.88 33.70 -17.81
C LYS A 127 -8.48 34.06 -18.31
N MET A 128 -7.66 33.06 -18.51
CA MET A 128 -6.31 33.20 -19.07
C MET A 128 -6.31 32.72 -20.53
N THR A 129 -5.73 33.50 -21.45
CA THR A 129 -5.57 33.14 -22.84
C THR A 129 -4.13 33.38 -23.25
N ASN A 130 -3.51 32.36 -23.86
CA ASN A 130 -2.08 32.40 -24.21
C ASN A 130 -1.21 32.84 -23.01
N SER A 131 -1.50 32.24 -21.84
CA SER A 131 -0.81 32.51 -20.57
C SER A 131 -0.87 33.94 -20.07
N THR A 132 -1.76 34.75 -20.60
CA THR A 132 -2.00 36.12 -20.15
C THR A 132 -3.45 36.29 -19.69
N SER A 133 -3.70 37.19 -18.72
CA SER A 133 -5.05 37.47 -18.27
C SER A 133 -5.81 38.25 -19.35
N THR A 134 -6.88 37.66 -19.86
CA THR A 134 -7.75 38.33 -20.85
C THR A 134 -9.11 38.71 -20.32
N GLY A 135 -9.48 38.27 -19.12
CA GLY A 135 -10.74 38.63 -18.48
C GLY A 135 -10.74 38.40 -16.97
N LEU A 136 -11.05 39.46 -16.22
CA LEU A 136 -11.43 39.38 -14.83
C LEU A 136 -12.92 39.05 -14.79
N LEU A 137 -13.26 37.85 -14.28
CA LEU A 137 -14.62 37.34 -14.25
C LEU A 137 -15.33 37.69 -12.94
N ALA A 138 -14.58 37.58 -11.84
CA ALA A 138 -15.05 37.96 -10.49
C ALA A 138 -13.87 38.32 -9.60
N SER A 139 -14.08 39.11 -8.57
CA SER A 139 -13.05 39.45 -7.57
C SER A 139 -13.67 40.04 -6.30
N GLY A 140 -12.86 40.01 -5.22
CA GLY A 140 -13.24 40.62 -3.97
C GLY A 140 -12.08 40.76 -3.00
N THR A 141 -12.34 41.30 -1.82
CA THR A 141 -11.38 41.40 -0.71
C THR A 141 -11.60 40.27 0.28
N ILE A 142 -10.53 39.79 0.90
CA ILE A 142 -10.56 38.79 1.98
C ILE A 142 -9.67 39.26 3.14
N VAL A 143 -10.01 38.88 4.34
CA VAL A 143 -9.18 39.14 5.53
C VAL A 143 -8.24 37.94 5.74
N ALA A 144 -7.00 38.05 5.26
CA ALA A 144 -5.99 37.03 5.40
C ALA A 144 -4.60 37.67 5.44
N ALA A 145 -3.86 37.41 6.50
CA ALA A 145 -2.46 37.83 6.64
C ALA A 145 -1.48 36.85 5.95
N TYR A 146 -0.24 37.24 5.77
CA TYR A 146 0.81 36.35 5.28
C TYR A 146 0.96 35.12 6.17
N GLY A 147 1.15 33.96 5.56
CA GLY A 147 1.24 32.67 6.25
C GLY A 147 -0.11 32.08 6.65
N THR A 148 -1.24 32.82 6.45
CA THR A 148 -2.55 32.21 6.65
C THR A 148 -2.75 31.09 5.63
N GLN A 149 -3.11 29.91 6.11
CA GLN A 149 -3.50 28.80 5.26
C GLN A 149 -4.92 29.02 4.73
N LEU A 150 -5.07 28.91 3.42
CA LEU A 150 -6.33 29.11 2.73
C LEU A 150 -6.68 27.85 1.92
N ASP A 151 -7.91 27.38 2.05
CA ASP A 151 -8.47 26.35 1.18
C ASP A 151 -9.21 27.03 0.02
N LEU A 152 -8.69 26.81 -1.19
CA LEU A 152 -9.28 27.31 -2.43
C LEU A 152 -10.00 26.18 -3.15
N THR A 153 -11.19 26.46 -3.68
CA THR A 153 -11.91 25.54 -4.56
C THR A 153 -12.54 26.30 -5.74
N LEU A 154 -12.16 25.87 -6.94
CA LEU A 154 -12.78 26.31 -8.20
C LEU A 154 -13.64 25.17 -8.73
N THR A 155 -14.95 25.34 -8.73
CA THR A 155 -15.91 24.37 -9.25
C THR A 155 -16.51 24.89 -10.56
N ARG A 156 -16.55 24.03 -11.58
CA ARG A 156 -17.30 24.26 -12.81
C ARG A 156 -18.48 23.30 -12.91
N THR A 157 -19.65 23.83 -13.23
CA THR A 157 -20.85 23.05 -13.56
C THR A 157 -21.49 23.68 -14.80
N GLY A 158 -21.37 23.01 -15.94
CA GLY A 158 -21.76 23.56 -17.25
C GLY A 158 -21.06 24.90 -17.55
N ASN A 159 -21.84 25.94 -17.68
CA ASN A 159 -21.34 27.32 -17.93
C ASN A 159 -21.16 28.15 -16.64
N SER A 160 -21.27 27.55 -15.49
CA SER A 160 -21.08 28.23 -14.20
C SER A 160 -19.73 27.88 -13.58
N LEU A 161 -19.05 28.88 -13.03
CA LEU A 161 -17.82 28.78 -12.26
C LEU A 161 -18.04 29.32 -10.86
N ARG A 162 -17.88 28.48 -9.83
CA ARG A 162 -17.95 28.86 -8.42
C ARG A 162 -16.55 28.96 -7.83
N SER A 163 -16.26 30.07 -7.20
CA SER A 163 -15.00 30.35 -6.51
C SER A 163 -15.23 30.38 -5.01
N GLN A 164 -14.58 29.47 -4.27
CA GLN A 164 -14.64 29.43 -2.81
C GLN A 164 -13.25 29.61 -2.23
N VAL A 165 -13.15 30.42 -1.17
CA VAL A 165 -11.94 30.64 -0.37
C VAL A 165 -12.32 30.55 1.10
N LEU A 166 -11.72 29.62 1.82
CA LEU A 166 -11.92 29.42 3.26
C LEU A 166 -10.60 29.66 4.00
N ASN A 167 -10.70 30.10 5.23
CA ASN A 167 -9.58 30.08 6.16
C ASN A 167 -9.45 28.66 6.72
N ALA A 168 -8.34 27.98 6.42
CA ALA A 168 -8.17 26.56 6.78
C ALA A 168 -8.11 26.32 8.29
N GLY A 169 -7.62 27.31 9.08
CA GLY A 169 -7.53 27.19 10.54
C GLY A 169 -8.85 27.38 11.27
N SER A 170 -9.71 28.26 10.77
CA SER A 170 -11.01 28.57 11.43
C SER A 170 -12.22 27.97 10.73
N GLY A 171 -12.05 27.46 9.49
CA GLY A 171 -13.17 27.01 8.64
C GLY A 171 -14.06 28.15 8.10
N ALA A 172 -13.71 29.41 8.37
CA ALA A 172 -14.55 30.55 7.96
C ALA A 172 -14.49 30.75 6.44
N THR A 173 -15.65 30.93 5.82
CA THR A 173 -15.76 31.30 4.41
C THR A 173 -15.36 32.76 4.21
N LEU A 174 -14.30 33.00 3.47
CA LEU A 174 -13.78 34.32 3.13
C LEU A 174 -14.34 34.82 1.79
N ALA A 175 -14.62 33.94 0.85
CA ALA A 175 -15.29 34.23 -0.41
C ALA A 175 -16.07 33.00 -0.91
N ASP A 176 -17.24 33.24 -1.49
CA ASP A 176 -18.08 32.27 -2.19
C ASP A 176 -18.90 32.98 -3.26
N GLN A 177 -18.49 32.86 -4.51
CA GLN A 177 -19.11 33.57 -5.63
C GLN A 177 -19.25 32.65 -6.84
N THR A 178 -20.37 32.79 -7.57
CA THR A 178 -20.64 32.06 -8.79
C THR A 178 -20.71 33.03 -9.97
N TYR A 179 -19.99 32.70 -11.04
CA TYR A 179 -19.99 33.33 -12.33
C TYR A 179 -20.67 32.43 -13.35
N THR A 180 -21.66 32.90 -14.11
CA THR A 180 -22.60 32.09 -14.90
C THR A 180 -22.40 32.12 -16.42
N SER A 181 -21.35 32.76 -16.93
CA SER A 181 -21.09 32.88 -18.38
C SER A 181 -19.70 32.38 -18.77
N ALA A 182 -19.31 31.18 -18.29
CA ALA A 182 -18.07 30.55 -18.71
C ALA A 182 -18.10 30.34 -20.22
N ASP A 183 -16.93 30.52 -20.88
CA ASP A 183 -16.78 30.31 -22.32
C ASP A 183 -16.99 28.82 -22.66
N PRO A 184 -17.98 28.48 -23.52
CA PRO A 184 -18.25 27.10 -23.88
C PRO A 184 -17.10 26.45 -24.68
N ASN A 185 -16.17 27.23 -25.25
CA ASN A 185 -15.01 26.70 -25.98
C ASN A 185 -13.81 26.36 -25.08
N VAL A 186 -13.85 26.73 -23.81
CA VAL A 186 -12.81 26.34 -22.82
C VAL A 186 -13.32 25.18 -21.99
N THR A 187 -13.35 24.00 -22.59
CA THR A 187 -13.81 22.76 -21.98
C THR A 187 -12.71 21.68 -22.03
N GLY A 188 -12.75 20.72 -21.12
CA GLY A 188 -11.73 19.67 -21.04
C GLY A 188 -10.38 20.20 -20.57
N GLY A 189 -9.33 19.45 -20.84
CA GLY A 189 -7.96 19.81 -20.47
C GLY A 189 -7.51 19.21 -19.14
N ARG A 190 -6.67 19.96 -18.41
CA ARG A 190 -6.02 19.51 -17.15
C ARG A 190 -6.34 20.49 -16.02
N ALA A 191 -6.07 20.09 -14.78
CA ALA A 191 -6.13 20.95 -13.61
C ALA A 191 -4.80 20.99 -12.85
N GLY A 192 -4.58 22.03 -12.06
CA GLY A 192 -3.32 22.13 -11.35
C GLY A 192 -3.19 23.35 -10.46
N LEU A 193 -1.93 23.71 -10.18
CA LEU A 193 -1.50 24.80 -9.32
C LEU A 193 -1.01 25.99 -10.14
N TYR A 194 -1.15 27.18 -9.54
CA TYR A 194 -0.69 28.44 -10.12
C TYR A 194 0.08 29.28 -9.10
N SER A 195 1.15 29.93 -9.53
CA SER A 195 1.91 30.91 -8.76
C SER A 195 2.46 32.04 -9.63
N ASN A 196 2.38 33.28 -9.15
CA ASN A 196 2.90 34.44 -9.86
C ASN A 196 4.30 34.90 -9.39
N SER A 197 4.79 34.42 -8.28
CA SER A 197 6.00 34.98 -7.63
C SER A 197 6.93 33.97 -6.98
N GLY A 198 6.68 32.69 -7.08
CA GLY A 198 7.48 31.65 -6.42
C GLY A 198 7.29 31.52 -4.90
N ASN A 199 6.39 32.29 -4.31
CA ASN A 199 6.12 32.28 -2.85
C ASN A 199 4.91 31.41 -2.45
N LEU A 200 4.39 30.60 -3.37
CA LEU A 200 3.37 29.63 -3.08
C LEU A 200 3.94 28.44 -2.34
N ARG A 201 3.24 28.02 -1.30
CA ARG A 201 3.33 26.68 -0.72
C ARG A 201 1.93 26.03 -0.82
N ALA A 202 1.81 25.02 -1.68
CA ALA A 202 0.62 24.17 -1.71
C ALA A 202 0.90 22.91 -0.91
N GLN A 203 0.16 22.70 0.18
CA GLN A 203 0.31 21.54 1.08
C GLN A 203 -0.58 20.39 0.64
N THR A 204 -1.70 20.67 0.03
CA THR A 204 -2.57 19.66 -0.58
C THR A 204 -3.15 20.16 -1.87
N TRP A 205 -3.46 19.24 -2.77
CA TRP A 205 -4.19 19.51 -3.98
C TRP A 205 -5.23 18.41 -4.22
N GLY A 206 -6.36 18.74 -4.80
CA GLY A 206 -7.43 17.80 -5.13
C GLY A 206 -8.16 18.16 -6.41
N LEU A 207 -8.56 17.15 -7.15
CA LEU A 207 -9.40 17.26 -8.35
C LEU A 207 -10.55 16.26 -8.26
N SER A 208 -11.77 16.73 -8.43
CA SER A 208 -12.96 15.95 -8.67
C SER A 208 -13.53 16.35 -10.02
N THR A 209 -13.78 15.38 -10.89
CA THR A 209 -14.34 15.64 -12.23
C THR A 209 -15.41 14.62 -12.56
N THR A 210 -16.52 15.05 -13.15
CA THR A 210 -17.53 14.17 -13.70
C THR A 210 -17.12 13.82 -15.12
N ILE A 211 -16.82 12.55 -15.36
CA ILE A 211 -16.55 12.04 -16.68
C ILE A 211 -17.84 11.39 -17.19
N PRO A 212 -18.29 11.63 -18.43
CA PRO A 212 -19.34 10.83 -19.02
C PRO A 212 -18.85 9.37 -19.02
N ALA A 213 -19.53 8.54 -18.24
CA ALA A 213 -19.27 7.10 -18.22
C ALA A 213 -19.86 6.41 -19.47
N ALA A 214 -20.03 7.16 -20.55
CA ALA A 214 -20.63 6.69 -21.79
C ALA A 214 -19.94 7.33 -23.00
N ASP A 215 -19.91 6.59 -24.10
CA ASP A 215 -19.46 7.05 -25.42
C ASP A 215 -20.50 6.60 -26.46
N ASP A 216 -21.03 7.54 -27.23
CA ASP A 216 -21.98 7.28 -28.32
C ASP A 216 -21.31 7.15 -29.69
N PHE A 217 -19.98 7.37 -29.71
CA PHE A 217 -19.12 7.34 -30.90
C PHE A 217 -19.59 8.27 -32.06
N GLU A 218 -20.55 9.16 -31.80
CA GLU A 218 -21.10 10.12 -32.77
C GLU A 218 -20.11 11.28 -32.99
N ARG A 219 -19.01 10.97 -33.64
CA ARG A 219 -17.97 11.92 -34.05
C ARG A 219 -17.33 11.54 -35.37
N ALA A 220 -16.46 12.38 -35.93
CA ALA A 220 -15.82 12.17 -37.21
C ALA A 220 -15.06 10.82 -37.25
N ASP A 221 -15.10 10.19 -38.41
CA ASP A 221 -14.37 8.95 -38.70
C ASP A 221 -12.88 9.12 -38.41
N GLY A 222 -12.24 8.15 -37.78
CA GLY A 222 -10.84 8.20 -37.40
C GLY A 222 -10.51 7.39 -36.15
N ALA A 223 -9.54 7.84 -35.38
CA ALA A 223 -9.14 7.16 -34.14
C ALA A 223 -10.24 7.22 -33.06
N LEU A 224 -10.27 6.24 -32.14
CA LEU A 224 -11.20 6.22 -31.00
C LEU A 224 -11.13 7.45 -30.10
N GLY A 225 -10.03 8.22 -30.16
CA GLY A 225 -9.80 9.39 -29.30
C GLY A 225 -9.05 9.08 -28.02
N SER A 226 -8.68 10.14 -27.28
CA SER A 226 -7.81 10.04 -26.08
C SER A 226 -8.46 9.31 -24.89
N SER A 227 -9.78 9.18 -24.89
CA SER A 227 -10.50 8.42 -23.87
C SER A 227 -10.39 6.91 -24.03
N TRP A 228 -9.78 6.43 -25.08
CA TRP A 228 -9.66 5.01 -25.39
C TRP A 228 -8.22 4.59 -25.61
N THR A 229 -7.90 3.38 -25.19
CA THR A 229 -6.66 2.68 -25.53
C THR A 229 -6.99 1.45 -26.35
N SER A 230 -6.35 1.30 -27.50
CA SER A 230 -6.35 0.04 -28.25
C SER A 230 -5.34 -0.92 -27.62
N ASP A 231 -5.75 -1.70 -26.63
CA ASP A 231 -4.87 -2.61 -25.90
C ASP A 231 -4.41 -3.78 -26.77
N ARG A 232 -5.27 -4.21 -27.70
CA ARG A 232 -4.95 -5.25 -28.68
C ARG A 232 -5.73 -5.03 -29.96
N GLY A 233 -5.06 -5.14 -31.11
CA GLY A 233 -5.61 -4.85 -32.41
C GLY A 233 -5.74 -3.36 -32.70
N ALA A 234 -6.20 -3.00 -33.87
CA ALA A 234 -6.45 -1.62 -34.27
C ALA A 234 -7.95 -1.30 -34.20
N TRP A 235 -8.28 -0.13 -33.66
CA TRP A 235 -9.64 0.34 -33.46
C TRP A 235 -9.81 1.75 -34.04
N SER A 236 -10.98 1.99 -34.60
CA SER A 236 -11.33 3.28 -35.20
C SER A 236 -12.82 3.57 -35.07
N ILE A 237 -13.20 4.80 -35.32
CA ILE A 237 -14.60 5.21 -35.53
C ILE A 237 -14.87 5.25 -37.02
N ALA A 238 -16.00 4.68 -37.41
CA ALA A 238 -16.53 4.83 -38.75
C ALA A 238 -18.05 4.86 -38.74
N SER A 239 -18.64 5.87 -39.35
CA SER A 239 -20.10 6.08 -39.46
C SER A 239 -20.82 6.00 -38.09
N GLY A 240 -20.31 6.72 -37.10
CA GLY A 240 -20.90 6.81 -35.76
C GLY A 240 -20.84 5.50 -34.96
N ALA A 241 -19.82 4.67 -35.17
CA ALA A 241 -19.62 3.46 -34.41
C ALA A 241 -18.12 3.14 -34.21
N ALA A 242 -17.78 2.51 -33.11
CA ALA A 242 -16.44 1.96 -32.90
C ALA A 242 -16.32 0.62 -33.64
N LEU A 243 -15.22 0.46 -34.38
CA LEU A 243 -14.88 -0.73 -35.14
C LEU A 243 -13.49 -1.24 -34.78
N ALA A 244 -13.39 -2.55 -34.60
CA ALA A 244 -12.10 -3.22 -34.64
C ALA A 244 -11.69 -3.39 -36.10
N SER A 245 -10.67 -2.71 -36.55
CA SER A 245 -10.28 -2.64 -37.98
C SER A 245 -9.26 -3.73 -38.36
N SER A 246 -8.85 -4.61 -37.46
CA SER A 246 -7.87 -5.65 -37.76
C SER A 246 -8.47 -7.05 -37.74
N SER A 247 -7.89 -7.96 -38.53
CA SER A 247 -8.15 -9.41 -38.47
C SER A 247 -7.52 -10.05 -37.20
N THR A 248 -7.08 -9.26 -36.24
CA THR A 248 -6.45 -9.75 -35.00
C THR A 248 -7.51 -10.43 -34.11
N SER A 249 -7.30 -11.69 -33.81
CA SER A 249 -8.15 -12.39 -32.86
C SER A 249 -8.08 -11.78 -31.46
N ASN A 250 -9.22 -11.66 -30.78
CA ASN A 250 -9.35 -11.08 -29.46
C ASN A 250 -8.89 -9.62 -29.39
N ALA A 251 -9.29 -8.77 -30.33
CA ALA A 251 -9.05 -7.34 -30.27
C ALA A 251 -9.79 -6.72 -29.06
N VAL A 252 -9.12 -5.81 -28.34
CA VAL A 252 -9.65 -5.15 -27.14
C VAL A 252 -9.31 -3.67 -27.18
N ALA A 253 -10.32 -2.83 -26.91
CA ALA A 253 -10.11 -1.42 -26.63
C ALA A 253 -10.73 -1.08 -25.28
N THR A 254 -10.01 -0.37 -24.41
CA THR A 254 -10.50 0.01 -23.09
C THR A 254 -10.69 1.52 -22.94
N TYR A 255 -11.70 1.86 -22.14
CA TYR A 255 -12.06 3.21 -21.80
C TYR A 255 -11.20 3.68 -20.63
N ASN A 256 -10.33 4.67 -20.84
CA ASN A 256 -9.32 5.10 -19.89
C ASN A 256 -9.82 5.94 -18.72
N PRO A 257 -10.86 6.79 -18.91
CA PRO A 257 -11.20 7.76 -17.90
C PRO A 257 -11.71 7.19 -16.58
N LEU A 258 -12.05 5.90 -16.52
CA LEU A 258 -12.62 5.29 -15.33
C LEU A 258 -11.95 3.96 -15.02
N ALA A 259 -11.18 3.92 -13.93
CA ALA A 259 -10.70 2.67 -13.36
C ALA A 259 -11.85 1.95 -12.63
N LEU A 260 -11.90 0.62 -12.78
CA LEU A 260 -12.93 -0.19 -12.15
C LEU A 260 -12.58 -0.48 -10.68
N GLY A 261 -13.61 -0.42 -9.83
CA GLY A 261 -13.63 -1.15 -8.57
C GLY A 261 -14.01 -2.62 -8.79
N ASP A 262 -14.25 -3.34 -7.70
CA ASP A 262 -14.68 -4.74 -7.77
C ASP A 262 -16.14 -4.89 -8.24
N ASP A 263 -16.97 -3.87 -7.99
CA ASP A 263 -18.37 -3.82 -8.45
C ASP A 263 -18.52 -2.82 -9.58
N TYR A 264 -19.04 -3.28 -10.70
CA TYR A 264 -19.23 -2.44 -11.88
C TYR A 264 -20.34 -2.98 -12.80
N THR A 265 -20.83 -2.14 -13.68
CA THR A 265 -21.65 -2.51 -14.83
C THR A 265 -21.03 -1.89 -16.09
N VAL A 266 -20.68 -2.72 -17.04
CA VAL A 266 -20.26 -2.30 -18.39
C VAL A 266 -21.27 -2.76 -19.40
N SER A 267 -21.68 -1.87 -20.30
CA SER A 267 -22.63 -2.19 -21.36
C SER A 267 -22.26 -1.54 -22.69
N ALA A 268 -22.71 -2.19 -23.76
CA ALA A 268 -22.56 -1.64 -25.11
C ALA A 268 -23.70 -2.09 -26.01
N ARG A 269 -24.17 -1.19 -26.86
CA ARG A 269 -25.02 -1.53 -27.99
C ARG A 269 -24.16 -1.97 -29.15
N THR A 270 -24.30 -3.20 -29.55
CA THR A 270 -23.43 -3.81 -30.57
C THR A 270 -24.24 -4.50 -31.68
N ASN A 271 -23.61 -4.63 -32.82
CA ASN A 271 -24.05 -5.58 -33.84
C ASN A 271 -22.83 -6.21 -34.54
N ILE A 272 -23.07 -7.38 -35.14
CA ILE A 272 -22.13 -8.02 -36.04
C ILE A 272 -22.56 -7.70 -37.47
N VAL A 273 -21.71 -7.01 -38.21
CA VAL A 273 -21.93 -6.67 -39.62
C VAL A 273 -20.88 -7.39 -40.45
N THR A 274 -21.32 -8.18 -41.41
CA THR A 274 -20.42 -8.86 -42.34
C THR A 274 -20.70 -8.45 -43.78
N THR A 275 -19.64 -8.33 -44.58
CA THR A 275 -19.71 -8.11 -46.00
C THR A 275 -19.61 -9.41 -46.83
N GLY A 276 -19.61 -10.56 -46.15
CA GLY A 276 -19.45 -11.89 -46.76
C GLY A 276 -20.29 -12.97 -46.08
N THR A 277 -20.09 -14.24 -46.45
CA THR A 277 -20.72 -15.36 -45.79
C THR A 277 -20.19 -15.51 -44.36
N PRO A 278 -21.02 -15.32 -43.34
CA PRO A 278 -20.56 -15.38 -41.96
C PRO A 278 -20.04 -16.76 -41.57
N GLY A 279 -18.83 -16.81 -41.13
CA GLY A 279 -18.30 -18.00 -40.45
C GLY A 279 -18.58 -17.95 -38.95
N GLY A 280 -19.10 -19.01 -38.33
CA GLY A 280 -19.55 -19.06 -36.93
C GLY A 280 -18.49 -18.80 -35.85
N SER A 281 -17.45 -18.02 -36.15
CA SER A 281 -16.38 -17.64 -35.24
C SER A 281 -16.30 -16.12 -34.92
N GLU A 282 -17.29 -15.37 -35.34
CA GLU A 282 -17.34 -13.92 -35.17
C GLU A 282 -17.97 -13.55 -33.81
N TRP A 283 -17.19 -12.98 -32.91
CA TRP A 283 -17.63 -12.64 -31.57
C TRP A 283 -17.42 -11.16 -31.30
N VAL A 284 -18.40 -10.56 -30.67
CA VAL A 284 -18.35 -9.17 -30.18
C VAL A 284 -18.76 -9.12 -28.73
N GLY A 285 -18.26 -8.15 -27.96
CA GLY A 285 -18.58 -8.11 -26.55
C GLY A 285 -18.10 -6.90 -25.79
N VAL A 286 -18.30 -6.97 -24.47
CA VAL A 286 -17.80 -6.03 -23.49
C VAL A 286 -16.83 -6.71 -22.54
N VAL A 287 -15.80 -6.01 -22.13
CA VAL A 287 -14.78 -6.49 -21.18
C VAL A 287 -14.83 -5.73 -19.87
N GLY A 288 -14.54 -6.43 -18.79
CA GLY A 288 -14.36 -5.85 -17.47
C GLY A 288 -13.14 -6.42 -16.75
N ASN A 289 -12.64 -5.68 -15.75
CA ASN A 289 -11.43 -6.02 -14.98
C ASN A 289 -10.20 -6.30 -15.85
N LEU A 290 -10.01 -5.55 -16.94
CA LEU A 290 -8.83 -5.75 -17.77
C LEU A 290 -7.57 -5.30 -17.06
N GLN A 291 -6.64 -6.25 -16.92
CA GLN A 291 -5.30 -6.09 -16.35
C GLN A 291 -4.24 -6.33 -17.42
N GLY A 292 -3.08 -5.73 -17.24
CA GLY A 292 -1.95 -5.84 -18.16
C GLY A 292 -1.88 -4.68 -19.16
N THR A 293 -0.68 -4.49 -19.71
CA THR A 293 -0.35 -3.41 -20.65
C THR A 293 0.18 -3.92 -22.00
N SER A 294 0.53 -5.21 -22.07
CA SER A 294 1.01 -5.83 -23.30
C SER A 294 -0.11 -6.62 -23.97
N ALA A 295 -0.23 -6.50 -25.29
CA ALA A 295 -1.23 -7.21 -26.07
C ALA A 295 -1.26 -8.74 -25.90
N THR A 296 -0.19 -9.33 -25.38
CA THR A 296 -0.06 -10.77 -25.13
C THR A 296 -0.29 -11.18 -23.66
N SER A 297 -0.39 -10.20 -22.73
CA SER A 297 -0.49 -10.46 -21.30
C SER A 297 -1.79 -9.96 -20.65
N LEU A 298 -2.84 -9.71 -21.44
CA LEU A 298 -4.10 -9.18 -20.93
C LEU A 298 -4.89 -10.26 -20.17
N ASN A 299 -5.34 -9.93 -18.97
CA ASN A 299 -6.25 -10.75 -18.16
C ASN A 299 -7.57 -10.00 -17.97
N TYR A 300 -8.71 -10.59 -18.26
CA TYR A 300 -10.01 -9.93 -18.19
C TYR A 300 -11.19 -10.89 -18.19
N TYR A 301 -12.35 -10.41 -17.80
CA TYR A 301 -13.63 -11.06 -18.06
C TYR A 301 -14.26 -10.46 -19.31
N VAL A 302 -14.92 -11.30 -20.14
CA VAL A 302 -15.63 -10.87 -21.33
C VAL A 302 -17.00 -11.52 -21.46
N LEU A 303 -18.03 -10.70 -21.56
CA LEU A 303 -19.32 -11.11 -22.08
C LEU A 303 -19.30 -10.90 -23.59
N ARG A 304 -19.44 -11.98 -24.35
CA ARG A 304 -19.43 -11.92 -25.81
C ARG A 304 -20.62 -12.66 -26.46
N VAL A 305 -20.99 -12.22 -27.62
CA VAL A 305 -22.05 -12.85 -28.41
C VAL A 305 -21.58 -13.11 -29.84
N THR A 306 -22.16 -14.13 -30.46
CA THR A 306 -22.15 -14.31 -31.91
C THR A 306 -23.59 -14.46 -32.38
N THR A 307 -23.88 -13.98 -33.56
CA THR A 307 -25.21 -14.10 -34.19
C THR A 307 -25.20 -15.21 -35.25
N GLY A 308 -26.34 -15.82 -35.51
CA GLY A 308 -26.44 -16.91 -36.47
C GLY A 308 -26.55 -16.44 -37.93
N SER A 309 -26.10 -17.25 -38.87
CA SER A 309 -26.26 -17.01 -40.31
C SER A 309 -27.68 -17.38 -40.76
N GLY A 310 -28.44 -16.43 -41.31
CA GLY A 310 -29.75 -16.64 -41.90
C GLY A 310 -30.93 -16.25 -41.02
N THR A 311 -32.17 -16.39 -41.54
CA THR A 311 -33.39 -16.02 -40.82
C THR A 311 -33.74 -17.09 -39.78
N GLY A 312 -33.78 -16.70 -38.51
CA GLY A 312 -34.24 -17.52 -37.40
C GLY A 312 -33.17 -18.44 -36.77
N THR A 313 -31.94 -18.12 -36.85
CA THR A 313 -30.84 -18.99 -36.46
C THR A 313 -30.21 -18.69 -35.11
N ASN A 314 -29.60 -19.73 -34.54
CA ASN A 314 -29.05 -19.77 -33.21
C ASN A 314 -27.72 -19.06 -33.12
N GLY A 315 -27.73 -17.86 -32.55
CA GLY A 315 -26.54 -17.24 -32.01
C GLY A 315 -26.15 -17.87 -30.65
N ARG A 316 -25.07 -17.45 -30.12
CA ARG A 316 -24.58 -17.88 -28.79
C ARG A 316 -24.09 -16.70 -27.99
N TRP A 317 -24.14 -16.83 -26.67
CA TRP A 317 -23.47 -15.92 -25.76
C TRP A 317 -22.53 -16.70 -24.85
N GLN A 318 -21.47 -16.05 -24.37
CA GLN A 318 -20.50 -16.64 -23.44
C GLN A 318 -19.99 -15.58 -22.49
N LEU A 319 -19.86 -15.95 -21.23
CA LEU A 319 -19.03 -15.27 -20.23
C LEU A 319 -17.73 -16.06 -20.10
N LEU A 320 -16.60 -15.42 -20.36
CA LEU A 320 -15.29 -16.05 -20.30
C LEU A 320 -14.39 -15.31 -19.32
N LYS A 321 -13.45 -16.04 -18.72
CA LYS A 321 -12.23 -15.52 -18.16
C LYS A 321 -11.11 -15.69 -19.18
N MET A 322 -10.42 -14.60 -19.48
CA MET A 322 -9.26 -14.59 -20.38
C MET A 322 -8.00 -14.42 -19.56
N SER A 323 -6.99 -15.21 -19.84
CA SER A 323 -5.66 -15.12 -19.22
C SER A 323 -4.60 -15.05 -20.32
N ASN A 324 -3.68 -14.08 -20.18
CA ASN A 324 -2.64 -13.81 -21.16
C ASN A 324 -3.18 -13.72 -22.60
N SER A 325 -4.29 -12.96 -22.74
CA SER A 325 -5.00 -12.77 -24.03
C SER A 325 -5.51 -14.06 -24.69
N SER A 326 -5.58 -15.16 -23.95
CA SER A 326 -6.09 -16.46 -24.38
C SER A 326 -7.29 -16.88 -23.54
N THR A 327 -8.20 -17.68 -24.08
CA THR A 327 -9.34 -18.19 -23.30
C THR A 327 -8.85 -19.16 -22.23
N ALA A 328 -9.01 -18.78 -20.96
CA ALA A 328 -8.66 -19.63 -19.85
C ALA A 328 -9.82 -20.54 -19.43
N SER A 329 -11.07 -20.03 -19.38
CA SER A 329 -12.26 -20.80 -19.01
C SER A 329 -13.54 -20.16 -19.51
N VAL A 330 -14.51 -21.02 -19.87
CA VAL A 330 -15.91 -20.64 -20.10
C VAL A 330 -16.63 -20.73 -18.76
N LEU A 331 -17.10 -19.60 -18.25
CA LEU A 331 -17.77 -19.50 -16.96
C LEU A 331 -19.28 -19.74 -17.08
N ALA A 332 -19.88 -19.21 -18.14
CA ALA A 332 -21.27 -19.43 -18.49
C ALA A 332 -21.47 -19.31 -20.01
N SER A 333 -22.47 -19.96 -20.56
CA SER A 333 -22.79 -19.86 -21.98
C SER A 333 -24.22 -20.33 -22.29
N GLY A 334 -24.76 -19.91 -23.43
CA GLY A 334 -26.06 -20.36 -23.90
C GLY A 334 -26.29 -19.95 -25.34
N THR A 335 -27.49 -20.35 -25.87
CA THR A 335 -27.95 -20.00 -27.21
C THR A 335 -28.90 -18.81 -27.19
N ILE A 336 -28.86 -17.98 -28.24
CA ILE A 336 -29.77 -16.86 -28.43
C ILE A 336 -30.31 -16.88 -29.85
N VAL A 337 -31.48 -16.33 -30.06
CA VAL A 337 -32.06 -16.17 -31.41
C VAL A 337 -31.78 -14.75 -31.89
N ALA A 338 -30.72 -14.60 -32.70
CA ALA A 338 -30.32 -13.33 -33.27
C ALA A 338 -29.67 -13.56 -34.64
N ALA A 339 -30.16 -12.86 -35.66
CA ALA A 339 -29.58 -12.87 -37.02
C ALA A 339 -28.45 -11.83 -37.12
N TYR A 340 -27.66 -11.91 -38.22
CA TYR A 340 -26.69 -10.89 -38.55
C TYR A 340 -27.34 -9.51 -38.70
N GLY A 341 -26.64 -8.50 -38.22
CA GLY A 341 -27.11 -7.11 -38.20
C GLY A 341 -28.12 -6.81 -37.10
N THR A 342 -28.57 -7.81 -36.31
CA THR A 342 -29.40 -7.56 -35.12
C THR A 342 -28.61 -6.73 -34.13
N GLN A 343 -29.16 -5.60 -33.68
CA GLN A 343 -28.62 -4.82 -32.60
C GLN A 343 -28.91 -5.48 -31.26
N LEU A 344 -27.88 -5.66 -30.48
CA LEU A 344 -27.94 -6.28 -29.17
C LEU A 344 -27.36 -5.34 -28.13
N ASP A 345 -28.07 -5.12 -27.04
CA ASP A 345 -27.53 -4.51 -25.83
C ASP A 345 -26.92 -5.61 -24.96
N LEU A 346 -25.62 -5.51 -24.73
CA LEU A 346 -24.85 -6.41 -23.87
C LEU A 346 -24.56 -5.69 -22.55
N THR A 347 -24.83 -6.35 -21.43
CA THR A 347 -24.52 -5.82 -20.10
C THR A 347 -23.85 -6.88 -19.25
N LEU A 348 -22.65 -6.57 -18.77
CA LEU A 348 -21.91 -7.37 -17.80
C LEU A 348 -21.86 -6.58 -16.47
N THR A 349 -22.52 -7.12 -15.46
CA THR A 349 -22.49 -6.56 -14.10
C THR A 349 -21.69 -7.50 -13.20
N ARG A 350 -20.74 -6.96 -12.48
CA ARG A 350 -20.05 -7.65 -11.39
C ARG A 350 -20.46 -7.06 -10.05
N THR A 351 -20.76 -7.93 -9.08
CA THR A 351 -21.01 -7.58 -7.67
C THR A 351 -20.28 -8.62 -6.82
N GLY A 352 -19.18 -8.23 -6.20
CA GLY A 352 -18.29 -9.15 -5.52
C GLY A 352 -17.82 -10.28 -6.43
N ASN A 353 -18.20 -11.53 -6.07
CA ASN A 353 -17.85 -12.74 -6.83
C ASN A 353 -18.87 -13.13 -7.90
N SER A 354 -19.95 -12.36 -8.06
CA SER A 354 -21.03 -12.68 -8.97
C SER A 354 -20.96 -11.84 -10.24
N PHE A 355 -21.13 -12.49 -11.39
CA PHE A 355 -21.14 -11.90 -12.71
C PHE A 355 -22.49 -12.15 -13.36
N ARG A 356 -23.28 -11.10 -13.58
CA ARG A 356 -24.54 -11.17 -14.33
C ARG A 356 -24.30 -10.79 -15.78
N SER A 357 -24.68 -11.67 -16.68
CA SER A 357 -24.58 -11.50 -18.14
C SER A 357 -25.98 -11.31 -18.71
N GLN A 358 -26.24 -10.15 -19.29
CA GLN A 358 -27.53 -9.86 -19.97
C GLN A 358 -27.31 -9.55 -21.45
N VAL A 359 -28.20 -10.07 -22.27
CA VAL A 359 -28.27 -9.83 -23.73
C VAL A 359 -29.72 -9.49 -24.10
N VAL A 360 -29.95 -8.31 -24.63
CA VAL A 360 -31.26 -7.81 -24.99
C VAL A 360 -31.30 -7.47 -26.48
N ASN A 361 -32.33 -7.90 -27.17
CA ASN A 361 -32.61 -7.48 -28.56
C ASN A 361 -33.17 -6.06 -28.55
N VAL A 362 -32.47 -5.13 -29.17
CA VAL A 362 -32.83 -3.70 -29.17
C VAL A 362 -34.20 -3.43 -29.83
N ALA A 363 -34.42 -4.06 -30.96
CA ALA A 363 -35.63 -3.80 -31.75
C ALA A 363 -36.93 -4.32 -31.08
N SER A 364 -36.85 -5.47 -30.40
CA SER A 364 -38.00 -6.08 -29.73
C SER A 364 -38.10 -5.85 -28.26
N GLY A 365 -37.02 -5.37 -27.63
CA GLY A 365 -36.89 -5.29 -26.15
C GLY A 365 -36.79 -6.66 -25.46
N ALA A 366 -36.74 -7.76 -26.21
CA ALA A 366 -36.72 -9.09 -25.65
C ALA A 366 -35.37 -9.40 -24.98
N THR A 367 -35.40 -9.90 -23.77
CA THR A 367 -34.23 -10.47 -23.08
C THR A 367 -33.91 -11.84 -23.69
N LEU A 368 -32.77 -11.94 -24.36
CA LEU A 368 -32.28 -13.17 -24.99
C LEU A 368 -31.45 -14.03 -24.06
N ALA A 369 -30.77 -13.41 -23.11
CA ALA A 369 -30.04 -14.07 -22.02
C ALA A 369 -30.02 -13.17 -20.77
N ASP A 370 -30.15 -13.79 -19.61
CA ASP A 370 -29.97 -13.16 -18.30
C ASP A 370 -29.54 -14.26 -17.31
N GLN A 371 -28.25 -14.34 -17.06
CA GLN A 371 -27.65 -15.39 -16.24
C GLN A 371 -26.62 -14.80 -15.28
N THR A 372 -26.63 -15.33 -14.08
CA THR A 372 -25.63 -14.99 -13.06
C THR A 372 -24.72 -16.19 -12.82
N TYR A 373 -23.42 -15.95 -12.92
CA TYR A 373 -22.36 -16.87 -12.51
C TYR A 373 -21.73 -16.36 -11.22
N THR A 374 -21.62 -17.20 -10.21
CA THR A 374 -20.95 -16.86 -8.95
C THR A 374 -19.70 -17.72 -8.81
N ALA A 375 -18.55 -17.09 -8.79
CA ALA A 375 -17.27 -17.77 -8.56
C ALA A 375 -17.15 -18.21 -7.10
N ALA A 376 -16.62 -19.40 -6.84
CA ALA A 376 -16.35 -19.87 -5.49
C ALA A 376 -15.32 -18.99 -4.76
N VAL A 377 -14.37 -18.40 -5.53
CA VAL A 377 -13.32 -17.48 -5.04
C VAL A 377 -13.13 -16.41 -6.10
N VAL A 378 -12.93 -15.15 -5.68
CA VAL A 378 -12.48 -14.07 -6.58
C VAL A 378 -11.09 -14.44 -7.11
N ASP A 379 -10.90 -14.36 -8.42
CA ASP A 379 -9.56 -14.45 -8.98
C ASP A 379 -8.78 -13.17 -8.67
N PRO A 380 -7.75 -13.22 -7.84
CA PRO A 380 -6.99 -12.03 -7.45
C PRO A 380 -6.27 -11.36 -8.63
N ASN A 381 -6.04 -12.10 -9.72
CA ASN A 381 -5.40 -11.54 -10.91
C ASN A 381 -6.35 -10.76 -11.83
N VAL A 382 -7.63 -10.66 -11.47
CA VAL A 382 -8.66 -9.99 -12.30
C VAL A 382 -9.59 -9.17 -11.40
N THR A 383 -9.01 -8.32 -10.55
CA THR A 383 -9.73 -7.36 -9.70
C THR A 383 -9.36 -5.93 -10.10
N GLY A 384 -10.28 -4.97 -10.00
CA GLY A 384 -10.04 -3.61 -10.47
C GLY A 384 -9.77 -3.54 -11.99
N GLY A 385 -8.91 -2.64 -12.43
CA GLY A 385 -8.48 -2.53 -13.83
C GLY A 385 -9.37 -1.65 -14.69
N ARG A 386 -9.54 -2.01 -15.97
CA ARG A 386 -10.25 -1.23 -16.97
C ARG A 386 -11.40 -1.99 -17.60
N ALA A 387 -12.34 -1.29 -18.25
CA ALA A 387 -13.45 -1.89 -19.02
C ALA A 387 -13.46 -1.37 -20.44
N GLY A 388 -14.12 -2.10 -21.35
CA GLY A 388 -14.16 -1.70 -22.75
C GLY A 388 -14.88 -2.65 -23.68
N LEU A 389 -14.45 -2.63 -24.93
CA LEU A 389 -15.00 -3.38 -26.06
C LEU A 389 -14.12 -4.56 -26.46
N TYR A 390 -14.75 -5.60 -27.00
CA TYR A 390 -14.09 -6.81 -27.49
C TYR A 390 -14.57 -7.17 -28.89
N SER A 391 -13.66 -7.60 -29.75
CA SER A 391 -13.98 -8.19 -31.04
C SER A 391 -12.99 -9.28 -31.43
N ASN A 392 -13.52 -10.40 -31.96
CA ASN A 392 -12.67 -11.50 -32.42
C ASN A 392 -12.36 -11.50 -33.93
N SER A 393 -13.05 -10.71 -34.73
CA SER A 393 -12.95 -10.81 -36.19
C SER A 393 -12.99 -9.49 -36.95
N GLY A 394 -12.96 -8.35 -36.29
CA GLY A 394 -13.02 -7.04 -36.95
C GLY A 394 -14.41 -6.63 -37.47
N ASN A 395 -15.44 -7.41 -37.24
CA ASN A 395 -16.82 -7.15 -37.71
C ASN A 395 -17.74 -6.55 -36.63
N LEU A 396 -17.18 -6.09 -35.53
CA LEU A 396 -17.91 -5.37 -34.50
C LEU A 396 -18.27 -3.98 -34.94
N ARG A 397 -19.51 -3.59 -34.69
CA ARG A 397 -19.92 -2.20 -34.54
C ARG A 397 -20.47 -1.99 -33.14
N ALA A 398 -19.82 -1.16 -32.35
CA ALA A 398 -20.37 -0.66 -31.09
C ALA A 398 -20.86 0.77 -31.31
N GLN A 399 -22.16 0.97 -31.13
CA GLN A 399 -22.83 2.27 -31.33
C GLN A 399 -22.91 3.08 -30.05
N THR A 400 -22.95 2.40 -28.91
CA THR A 400 -22.86 3.03 -27.59
C THR A 400 -22.03 2.17 -26.67
N PHE A 401 -21.38 2.82 -25.73
CA PHE A 401 -20.68 2.21 -24.61
C PHE A 401 -21.10 2.94 -23.33
N SER A 402 -21.32 2.24 -22.24
CA SER A 402 -21.50 2.84 -20.93
C SER A 402 -20.82 2.01 -19.86
N LEU A 403 -20.35 2.71 -18.83
CA LEU A 403 -19.66 2.14 -17.70
C LEU A 403 -20.15 2.82 -16.42
N SER A 404 -20.59 2.04 -15.45
CA SER A 404 -20.82 2.51 -14.09
C SER A 404 -20.05 1.64 -13.12
N THR A 405 -19.49 2.24 -12.07
CA THR A 405 -18.94 1.52 -10.93
C THR A 405 -19.69 1.98 -9.69
N THR A 406 -20.10 1.02 -8.88
CA THR A 406 -20.85 1.30 -7.64
C THR A 406 -19.94 1.66 -6.48
N SER A 407 -18.63 1.60 -6.67
CA SER A 407 -17.70 2.12 -5.67
C SER A 407 -17.68 3.64 -5.81
N PRO A 408 -18.21 4.42 -4.84
CA PRO A 408 -17.79 5.80 -4.76
C PRO A 408 -16.27 5.73 -4.59
N ALA A 409 -15.51 6.47 -5.39
CA ALA A 409 -14.15 6.80 -5.02
C ALA A 409 -14.29 7.48 -3.65
N ALA A 410 -14.02 6.73 -2.59
CA ALA A 410 -13.95 7.31 -1.26
C ALA A 410 -12.95 8.47 -1.37
N SER A 411 -13.29 9.61 -0.81
CA SER A 411 -12.29 10.65 -0.57
C SER A 411 -11.07 9.95 -0.02
N PRO A 412 -9.85 10.24 -0.50
CA PRO A 412 -8.67 9.60 0.05
C PRO A 412 -8.78 9.67 1.56
N PRO A 413 -8.56 8.58 2.28
CA PRO A 413 -8.64 8.59 3.72
C PRO A 413 -7.77 9.75 4.23
N GLY A 414 -8.30 10.55 5.16
CA GLY A 414 -7.50 11.56 5.83
C GLY A 414 -6.27 10.94 6.51
N PRO A 415 -5.40 11.74 7.12
CA PRO A 415 -4.29 11.22 7.91
C PRO A 415 -4.78 10.16 8.89
N LEU A 416 -3.97 9.16 9.13
CA LEU A 416 -4.32 8.10 10.07
C LEU A 416 -4.68 8.70 11.43
N ASN A 417 -5.83 8.30 11.94
CA ASN A 417 -6.25 8.55 13.31
C ASN A 417 -6.66 7.23 13.93
N CYS A 418 -5.79 6.67 14.73
CA CYS A 418 -5.99 5.44 15.46
C CYS A 418 -6.22 5.65 16.96
N ALA A 419 -6.66 6.85 17.36
CA ALA A 419 -7.06 7.10 18.73
C ALA A 419 -8.27 6.24 19.11
N PRO A 420 -8.33 5.71 20.36
CA PRO A 420 -9.49 4.95 20.82
C PRO A 420 -10.73 5.83 20.85
N GLY A 421 -11.86 5.27 20.46
CA GLY A 421 -13.16 5.95 20.37
C GLY A 421 -13.89 6.18 21.69
N GLY A 422 -13.18 6.19 22.83
CA GLY A 422 -13.77 6.33 24.16
C GLY A 422 -14.35 5.03 24.71
N GLU A 423 -13.99 3.90 24.10
CA GLU A 423 -14.37 2.56 24.58
C GLU A 423 -13.63 2.20 25.88
N SER A 424 -14.18 1.32 26.66
CA SER A 424 -13.59 0.86 27.91
C SER A 424 -13.50 -0.67 27.93
N TYR A 425 -12.42 -1.16 28.49
CA TYR A 425 -12.23 -2.59 28.80
C TYR A 425 -11.47 -2.71 30.12
N THR A 426 -11.89 -3.62 30.97
CA THR A 426 -11.19 -3.92 32.20
C THR A 426 -10.36 -5.18 32.00
N TYR A 427 -9.05 -5.02 32.03
CA TYR A 427 -8.15 -6.17 31.93
C TYR A 427 -8.35 -7.14 33.08
N PRO A 428 -8.53 -8.44 32.79
CA PRO A 428 -8.74 -9.44 33.83
C PRO A 428 -7.47 -9.76 34.60
N ASP A 429 -6.31 -9.55 34.01
CA ASP A 429 -5.00 -9.85 34.56
C ASP A 429 -4.49 -8.67 35.40
N PRO A 430 -3.76 -8.92 36.51
CA PRO A 430 -3.14 -7.85 37.27
C PRO A 430 -2.06 -7.12 36.45
N ASN A 431 -1.82 -5.88 36.82
CA ASN A 431 -0.68 -5.15 36.24
C ASN A 431 0.64 -5.77 36.66
N LEU A 432 1.57 -5.88 35.72
CA LEU A 432 2.92 -6.36 36.01
C LEU A 432 3.62 -5.43 37.00
N THR A 433 4.45 -6.02 37.86
CA THR A 433 5.28 -5.29 38.81
C THR A 433 6.77 -5.59 38.56
N VAL A 434 7.65 -4.64 38.92
CA VAL A 434 9.08 -4.89 38.87
C VAL A 434 9.49 -5.69 40.12
N VAL A 435 10.01 -6.89 39.87
CA VAL A 435 10.57 -7.75 40.96
C VAL A 435 12.02 -7.40 41.23
N SER A 436 12.81 -7.22 40.19
CA SER A 436 14.24 -6.84 40.32
C SER A 436 14.74 -6.13 39.07
N THR A 437 15.82 -5.37 39.24
CA THR A 437 16.52 -4.69 38.15
C THR A 437 18.03 -4.90 38.32
N SER A 438 18.71 -5.27 37.24
CA SER A 438 20.17 -5.43 37.19
C SER A 438 20.75 -4.51 36.13
N THR A 439 21.58 -3.55 36.51
CA THR A 439 22.23 -2.66 35.56
C THR A 439 23.36 -3.40 34.85
N VAL A 440 23.26 -3.52 33.52
CA VAL A 440 24.28 -4.14 32.68
C VAL A 440 25.41 -3.19 32.41
N GLY A 441 25.11 -1.91 32.12
CA GLY A 441 26.13 -0.92 31.78
C GLY A 441 25.58 0.27 31.01
N THR A 442 26.39 0.88 30.19
CA THR A 442 26.01 2.00 29.34
C THR A 442 26.00 1.56 27.88
N THR A 443 24.90 1.80 27.23
CA THR A 443 24.69 1.48 25.79
C THR A 443 24.64 2.73 24.93
N TRP A 444 24.96 2.57 23.65
CA TRP A 444 24.80 3.64 22.68
C TRP A 444 23.33 4.03 22.51
N ALA A 445 23.08 5.33 22.40
CA ALA A 445 21.74 5.89 22.40
C ALA A 445 21.47 6.85 21.21
N GLY A 446 22.28 6.78 20.16
CA GLY A 446 22.15 7.69 19.01
C GLY A 446 21.06 7.32 18.01
N MET A 447 20.63 6.08 18.01
CA MET A 447 19.60 5.57 17.13
C MET A 447 19.10 4.22 17.66
N GLN A 448 17.83 3.93 17.43
CA GLN A 448 17.25 2.61 17.74
C GLN A 448 17.96 1.49 16.97
N VAL A 449 18.47 0.52 17.71
CA VAL A 449 19.03 -0.73 17.21
C VAL A 449 18.68 -1.82 18.22
N THR A 450 18.19 -2.98 17.76
CA THR A 450 17.77 -4.07 18.67
C THR A 450 18.97 -4.70 19.35
N GLN A 451 18.86 -4.88 20.66
CA GLN A 451 19.80 -5.53 21.56
C GLN A 451 19.12 -6.78 22.15
N ARG A 452 19.89 -7.73 22.66
CA ARG A 452 19.33 -9.03 23.09
C ARG A 452 19.73 -9.39 24.51
N VAL A 453 18.81 -10.01 25.23
CA VAL A 453 19.07 -10.71 26.48
C VAL A 453 18.68 -12.18 26.33
N LEU A 454 19.46 -13.08 26.90
CA LEU A 454 19.26 -14.53 26.92
C LEU A 454 19.54 -15.07 28.31
N THR A 455 18.55 -15.60 28.98
CA THR A 455 18.67 -16.30 30.25
C THR A 455 18.77 -17.81 30.03
N HIS A 456 19.80 -18.43 30.56
CA HIS A 456 19.95 -19.90 30.52
C HIS A 456 20.31 -20.40 31.91
N GLY A 457 19.37 -21.07 32.56
CA GLY A 457 19.50 -21.45 33.96
C GLY A 457 19.64 -20.22 34.86
N ASN A 458 20.80 -20.12 35.56
CA ASN A 458 21.11 -18.95 36.39
C ASN A 458 22.04 -17.94 35.71
N ASP A 459 22.48 -18.21 34.50
CA ASP A 459 23.33 -17.29 33.73
C ASP A 459 22.50 -16.42 32.78
N GLN A 460 22.82 -15.14 32.74
CA GLN A 460 22.24 -14.18 31.78
C GLN A 460 23.33 -13.60 30.89
N TYR A 461 23.05 -13.57 29.62
CA TYR A 461 23.88 -12.98 28.57
C TYR A 461 23.14 -11.79 27.98
N VAL A 462 23.88 -10.69 27.73
CA VAL A 462 23.34 -9.50 27.02
C VAL A 462 24.31 -9.16 25.90
N ALA A 463 23.80 -9.13 24.66
CA ALA A 463 24.56 -8.67 23.51
C ALA A 463 24.01 -7.28 23.10
N TYR A 464 24.91 -6.30 23.00
CA TYR A 464 24.56 -4.90 22.82
C TYR A 464 25.69 -4.09 22.19
N TYR A 465 25.43 -2.85 21.84
CA TYR A 465 26.46 -1.90 21.42
C TYR A 465 26.76 -0.92 22.57
N ASP A 466 28.00 -0.92 23.04
CA ASP A 466 28.42 -0.04 24.13
C ASP A 466 28.40 1.45 23.71
N VAL A 467 28.68 2.35 24.65
CA VAL A 467 28.68 3.81 24.41
C VAL A 467 29.61 4.23 23.28
N ASN A 468 30.63 3.45 22.97
CA ASN A 468 31.61 3.68 21.88
C ASN A 468 31.19 2.96 20.59
N ARG A 469 29.97 2.42 20.55
CA ARG A 469 29.42 1.65 19.41
C ARG A 469 30.09 0.30 19.19
N GLY A 470 30.90 -0.17 20.13
CA GLY A 470 31.54 -1.50 20.09
C GLY A 470 30.50 -2.59 20.40
N MET A 471 30.44 -3.62 19.53
CA MET A 471 29.63 -4.80 19.82
C MET A 471 30.18 -5.46 21.10
N THR A 472 29.38 -5.54 22.14
CA THR A 472 29.81 -6.01 23.47
C THR A 472 28.87 -7.08 23.96
N VAL A 473 29.43 -8.14 24.55
CA VAL A 473 28.69 -9.19 25.26
C VAL A 473 28.98 -9.03 26.75
N ALA A 474 27.91 -8.96 27.51
CA ALA A 474 27.98 -9.02 28.96
C ALA A 474 27.42 -10.36 29.48
N LYS A 475 28.00 -10.88 30.56
CA LYS A 475 27.50 -12.09 31.25
C LYS A 475 27.57 -11.89 32.75
N HIS A 476 26.56 -12.42 33.44
CA HIS A 476 26.64 -12.66 34.86
C HIS A 476 25.83 -13.90 35.28
N THR A 477 26.09 -14.45 36.43
CA THR A 477 25.14 -15.32 37.13
C THR A 477 24.19 -14.42 37.90
N ILE A 478 22.89 -14.68 37.85
CA ILE A 478 21.83 -13.83 38.45
C ILE A 478 22.20 -13.49 39.90
N GLY A 479 22.24 -12.20 40.21
CA GLY A 479 22.68 -11.66 41.50
C GLY A 479 24.19 -11.45 41.63
N GLY A 480 24.99 -11.88 40.67
CA GLY A 480 26.44 -11.64 40.62
C GLY A 480 26.84 -10.38 39.83
N ALA A 481 28.14 -10.13 39.74
CA ALA A 481 28.67 -9.03 38.97
C ALA A 481 28.73 -9.36 37.46
N TRP A 482 28.50 -8.35 36.61
CA TRP A 482 28.65 -8.45 35.18
C TRP A 482 30.13 -8.51 34.76
N THR A 483 30.41 -9.36 33.79
CA THR A 483 31.69 -9.43 33.07
C THR A 483 31.45 -9.07 31.62
N TYR A 484 32.46 -8.54 30.93
CA TYR A 484 32.27 -7.95 29.58
C TYR A 484 33.33 -8.42 28.59
N LYS A 485 32.91 -8.55 27.33
CA LYS A 485 33.79 -8.79 26.18
C LYS A 485 33.38 -7.93 25.02
N THR A 486 34.15 -6.92 24.67
CA THR A 486 33.96 -6.13 23.46
C THR A 486 34.59 -6.88 22.26
N LEU A 487 33.82 -7.00 21.19
CA LEU A 487 34.18 -7.71 19.95
C LEU A 487 34.66 -6.70 18.91
N PRO A 488 35.52 -7.13 17.96
CA PRO A 488 36.04 -6.22 16.91
C PRO A 488 34.98 -5.96 15.82
N SER A 489 33.90 -5.27 16.20
CA SER A 489 32.82 -4.85 15.32
C SER A 489 32.23 -3.55 15.85
N THR A 490 32.17 -2.51 15.00
CA THR A 490 31.70 -1.17 15.38
C THR A 490 30.44 -0.84 14.61
N LEU A 491 29.35 -0.52 15.31
CA LEU A 491 28.05 -0.17 14.75
C LEU A 491 28.12 1.04 13.82
N GLY A 492 27.50 0.95 12.64
CA GLY A 492 27.19 2.06 11.75
C GLY A 492 25.95 2.87 12.18
N TRP A 493 25.39 3.64 11.25
CA TRP A 493 24.13 4.39 11.45
C TRP A 493 22.97 3.68 10.74
N ASP A 494 22.91 2.36 10.82
CA ASP A 494 21.92 1.55 10.15
C ASP A 494 21.18 0.69 11.17
N SER A 495 19.87 0.82 11.23
CA SER A 495 19.00 0.12 12.20
C SER A 495 18.97 -1.39 11.98
N HIS A 496 19.28 -1.87 10.74
CA HIS A 496 19.41 -3.28 10.44
C HIS A 496 20.62 -3.96 11.10
N ASN A 497 21.55 -3.18 11.59
CA ASN A 497 22.78 -3.68 12.20
C ASN A 497 22.60 -4.19 13.64
N TYR A 498 21.42 -4.70 13.96
CA TYR A 498 21.14 -5.27 15.28
C TYR A 498 22.03 -6.48 15.60
N VAL A 499 22.03 -6.91 16.86
CA VAL A 499 22.77 -8.08 17.32
C VAL A 499 21.82 -9.24 17.62
N SER A 500 22.21 -10.44 17.25
CA SER A 500 21.53 -11.71 17.55
C SER A 500 22.47 -12.65 18.32
N MET A 501 21.93 -13.53 19.15
CA MET A 501 22.70 -14.54 19.87
C MET A 501 21.90 -15.80 20.15
N GLY A 502 22.61 -16.90 20.36
CA GLY A 502 22.05 -18.18 20.72
C GLY A 502 23.05 -19.08 21.43
N LEU A 503 22.59 -20.09 22.12
CA LEU A 503 23.41 -21.11 22.76
C LEU A 503 23.27 -22.45 22.02
N ASP A 504 24.40 -23.12 21.75
CA ASP A 504 24.40 -24.48 21.29
C ASP A 504 24.16 -25.48 22.47
N ARG A 505 24.03 -26.76 22.15
CA ARG A 505 23.79 -27.80 23.16
C ARG A 505 24.92 -27.98 24.15
N ASP A 506 26.13 -27.63 23.79
CA ASP A 506 27.33 -27.70 24.67
C ASP A 506 27.46 -26.43 25.53
N GLY A 507 26.60 -25.45 25.35
CA GLY A 507 26.59 -24.18 26.10
C GLY A 507 27.59 -23.14 25.57
N ASN A 508 28.08 -23.27 24.33
CA ASN A 508 28.81 -22.19 23.70
C ASN A 508 27.87 -21.10 23.22
N LEU A 509 28.29 -19.86 23.42
CA LEU A 509 27.55 -18.70 22.96
C LEU A 509 27.96 -18.34 21.54
N HIS A 510 26.97 -18.16 20.68
CA HIS A 510 27.09 -17.68 19.31
C HIS A 510 26.51 -16.27 19.23
N VAL A 511 27.21 -15.34 18.58
CA VAL A 511 26.81 -13.94 18.43
C VAL A 511 27.04 -13.49 17.01
N ALA A 512 26.05 -12.87 16.40
CA ALA A 512 26.12 -12.31 15.05
C ALA A 512 25.43 -10.93 15.03
N GLY A 513 25.85 -10.04 14.15
CA GLY A 513 25.22 -8.73 14.04
C GLY A 513 26.07 -7.73 13.26
N ASN A 514 25.59 -6.47 13.20
CA ASN A 514 26.22 -5.40 12.42
C ASN A 514 26.31 -5.75 10.94
N MET A 515 25.21 -6.25 10.39
CA MET A 515 25.13 -6.72 9.00
C MET A 515 23.90 -6.17 8.29
N HIS A 516 24.12 -5.47 7.18
CA HIS A 516 23.12 -5.10 6.21
C HIS A 516 23.74 -5.16 4.82
N ASN A 517 23.50 -6.27 4.13
CA ASN A 517 24.05 -6.56 2.80
C ASN A 517 25.59 -6.50 2.78
N VAL A 518 26.23 -7.08 3.79
CA VAL A 518 27.68 -7.11 3.98
C VAL A 518 28.12 -8.52 4.37
N PRO A 519 29.44 -8.85 4.28
CA PRO A 519 29.95 -10.15 4.70
C PRO A 519 29.66 -10.48 6.17
N LEU A 520 29.48 -11.77 6.43
CA LEU A 520 29.14 -12.33 7.74
C LEU A 520 30.00 -11.77 8.88
N VAL A 521 29.36 -11.28 9.93
CA VAL A 521 29.96 -10.85 11.19
C VAL A 521 29.49 -11.79 12.30
N TYR A 522 30.30 -12.80 12.63
CA TYR A 522 29.93 -13.85 13.54
C TYR A 522 31.07 -14.22 14.49
N PHE A 523 30.72 -14.48 15.77
CA PHE A 523 31.63 -14.85 16.86
C PHE A 523 31.07 -16.03 17.62
N ARG A 524 31.95 -16.86 18.19
CA ARG A 524 31.58 -18.00 19.03
C ARG A 524 32.58 -18.16 20.17
N THR A 525 32.09 -18.57 21.36
CA THR A 525 32.98 -19.00 22.46
C THR A 525 33.65 -20.29 22.10
N THR A 526 34.88 -20.49 22.58
CA THR A 526 35.61 -21.73 22.47
C THR A 526 35.57 -22.57 23.76
N VAL A 527 35.08 -21.98 24.84
CA VAL A 527 34.80 -22.63 26.10
C VAL A 527 33.36 -22.31 26.52
N PRO A 528 32.54 -23.34 26.79
CA PRO A 528 31.14 -23.13 27.18
C PRO A 528 30.97 -22.12 28.33
N GLY A 529 30.06 -21.18 28.14
CA GLY A 529 29.74 -20.17 29.13
C GLY A 529 30.81 -19.13 29.42
N ASP A 530 32.02 -19.20 28.82
CA ASP A 530 33.07 -18.21 29.03
C ASP A 530 33.15 -17.20 27.87
N ILE A 531 32.54 -16.03 28.07
CA ILE A 531 32.51 -14.96 27.06
C ILE A 531 33.89 -14.39 26.72
N SER A 532 34.91 -14.57 27.61
CA SER A 532 36.28 -14.10 27.34
C SER A 532 36.90 -14.82 26.16
N THR A 533 36.40 -16.02 25.84
CA THR A 533 36.88 -16.92 24.78
C THR A 533 36.18 -16.68 23.43
N LEU A 534 35.32 -15.63 23.33
CA LEU A 534 34.69 -15.26 22.06
C LEU A 534 35.73 -14.91 21.00
N VAL A 535 35.69 -15.62 19.87
CA VAL A 535 36.59 -15.45 18.72
C VAL A 535 35.77 -15.23 17.44
N ARG A 536 36.32 -14.45 16.53
CA ARG A 536 35.71 -14.25 15.19
C ARG A 536 35.82 -15.54 14.38
N VAL A 537 34.73 -15.94 13.75
CA VAL A 537 34.65 -16.98 12.74
C VAL A 537 34.26 -16.32 11.43
N THR A 538 35.04 -16.52 10.39
CA THR A 538 34.94 -15.77 9.13
C THR A 538 33.81 -16.23 8.22
N ASN A 539 33.43 -17.50 8.30
CA ASN A 539 32.34 -18.12 7.54
C ASN A 539 31.74 -19.28 8.34
N MET A 540 30.45 -19.51 8.14
CA MET A 540 29.76 -20.67 8.67
C MET A 540 29.79 -21.83 7.68
N VAL A 541 29.34 -21.65 6.46
CA VAL A 541 29.23 -22.72 5.46
C VAL A 541 30.10 -22.42 4.25
N SER A 542 29.81 -21.38 3.50
CA SER A 542 30.54 -21.06 2.27
C SER A 542 30.34 -19.60 1.85
N ALA A 543 31.43 -18.95 1.41
CA ALA A 543 31.32 -17.80 0.52
C ALA A 543 31.02 -18.30 -0.90
N PRO A 544 30.21 -17.65 -1.73
CA PRO A 544 29.69 -16.29 -1.61
C PRO A 544 28.33 -16.16 -0.88
N ALA A 545 27.71 -17.26 -0.43
CA ALA A 545 26.41 -17.21 0.23
C ALA A 545 26.40 -16.49 1.60
N GLU A 546 27.54 -15.97 2.05
CA GLU A 546 27.71 -15.22 3.29
C GLU A 546 28.39 -13.87 3.04
N ASP A 547 28.42 -13.41 1.78
CA ASP A 547 29.06 -12.14 1.40
C ASP A 547 28.09 -10.95 1.48
N SER A 548 26.77 -11.18 1.55
CA SER A 548 25.72 -10.16 1.51
C SER A 548 24.63 -10.41 2.56
N VAL A 549 25.06 -10.64 3.81
CA VAL A 549 24.17 -11.05 4.91
C VAL A 549 23.35 -9.88 5.44
N THR A 550 22.07 -10.14 5.69
CA THR A 550 21.13 -9.27 6.41
C THR A 550 20.18 -10.14 7.25
N TYR A 551 19.63 -9.60 8.33
CA TYR A 551 18.66 -10.23 9.22
C TYR A 551 19.16 -11.53 9.88
N PRO A 552 20.31 -11.51 10.58
CA PRO A 552 20.83 -12.69 11.25
C PRO A 552 19.99 -13.01 12.50
N GLU A 553 19.47 -14.26 12.61
CA GLU A 553 18.79 -14.71 13.82
C GLU A 553 19.25 -16.11 14.22
N PHE A 554 19.30 -16.38 15.52
CA PHE A 554 19.55 -17.70 16.08
C PHE A 554 18.28 -18.24 16.71
N LEU A 555 18.01 -19.53 16.52
CA LEU A 555 16.94 -20.26 17.18
C LEU A 555 17.36 -21.72 17.46
N ASN A 556 16.75 -22.34 18.47
CA ASN A 556 16.99 -23.73 18.77
C ASN A 556 15.84 -24.60 18.27
N ARG A 557 16.16 -25.69 17.59
CA ARG A 557 15.21 -26.76 17.24
C ARG A 557 14.70 -27.48 18.48
N SER A 558 13.69 -28.33 18.31
CA SER A 558 13.11 -29.11 19.41
C SER A 558 14.10 -30.10 20.02
N ASP A 559 15.12 -30.56 19.28
CA ASP A 559 16.23 -31.38 19.75
C ASP A 559 17.36 -30.56 20.40
N GLY A 560 17.21 -29.24 20.52
CA GLY A 560 18.21 -28.33 21.06
C GLY A 560 19.31 -27.91 20.08
N SER A 561 19.36 -28.44 18.88
CA SER A 561 20.36 -28.00 17.87
C SER A 561 20.15 -26.55 17.50
N LEU A 562 21.26 -25.79 17.41
CA LEU A 562 21.23 -24.39 17.08
C LEU A 562 21.11 -24.19 15.57
N VAL A 563 20.21 -23.31 15.16
CA VAL A 563 19.99 -22.88 13.78
C VAL A 563 20.29 -21.40 13.67
N PHE A 564 20.83 -20.99 12.54
CA PHE A 564 21.08 -19.61 12.16
C PHE A 564 20.42 -19.32 10.84
N ASP A 565 19.54 -18.35 10.79
CA ASP A 565 18.92 -17.90 9.55
C ASP A 565 19.37 -16.50 9.16
N TYR A 566 19.38 -16.26 7.86
CA TYR A 566 19.78 -14.97 7.28
C TYR A 566 19.30 -14.85 5.83
N ARG A 567 19.17 -13.62 5.38
CA ARG A 567 19.06 -13.31 3.95
C ARG A 567 20.44 -13.08 3.36
N ASP A 568 20.73 -13.70 2.24
CA ASP A 568 21.87 -13.38 1.37
C ASP A 568 21.37 -12.63 0.13
N GLY A 569 21.96 -11.45 -0.15
CA GLY A 569 21.55 -10.57 -1.22
C GLY A 569 20.72 -9.36 -0.79
N GLY A 570 20.32 -8.53 -1.78
CA GLY A 570 19.69 -7.24 -1.60
C GLY A 570 18.18 -7.29 -1.37
N SER A 571 17.57 -6.12 -1.28
CA SER A 571 16.13 -5.95 -1.23
C SER A 571 15.52 -6.16 -2.63
N GLY A 572 14.58 -7.10 -2.76
CA GLY A 572 13.92 -7.44 -4.02
C GLY A 572 14.53 -8.64 -4.77
N ASP A 573 15.73 -9.12 -4.40
CA ASP A 573 16.42 -10.23 -5.08
C ASP A 573 17.16 -11.20 -4.14
N GLY A 574 16.99 -11.05 -2.82
CA GLY A 574 17.68 -11.87 -1.84
C GLY A 574 17.08 -13.27 -1.67
N VAL A 575 17.93 -14.23 -1.29
CA VAL A 575 17.56 -15.60 -0.91
C VAL A 575 17.77 -15.81 0.59
N THR A 576 17.03 -16.74 1.20
CA THR A 576 17.12 -17.02 2.63
C THR A 576 17.68 -18.40 2.89
N TYR A 577 18.70 -18.48 3.71
CA TYR A 577 19.31 -19.71 4.16
C TYR A 577 19.06 -19.98 5.64
N PHE A 578 18.89 -21.25 5.98
CA PHE A 578 18.94 -21.76 7.35
C PHE A 578 20.14 -22.68 7.47
N ASN A 579 21.04 -22.38 8.42
CA ASN A 579 22.19 -23.20 8.74
C ASN A 579 21.96 -23.91 10.08
N VAL A 580 22.39 -25.14 10.21
CA VAL A 580 22.34 -25.90 11.46
C VAL A 580 23.75 -26.15 11.97
N TYR A 581 23.95 -25.97 13.27
CA TYR A 581 25.23 -26.22 13.93
C TYR A 581 25.36 -27.66 14.37
N ASN A 582 26.55 -28.23 14.16
CA ASN A 582 26.94 -29.57 14.64
C ASN A 582 28.06 -29.42 15.66
N GLU A 583 27.77 -29.65 16.91
CA GLU A 583 28.69 -29.50 18.04
C GLU A 583 29.86 -30.50 17.94
N SER A 584 29.59 -31.72 17.48
CA SER A 584 30.63 -32.77 17.41
C SER A 584 31.78 -32.44 16.43
N THR A 585 31.48 -31.66 15.40
CA THR A 585 32.46 -31.18 14.40
C THR A 585 32.76 -29.68 14.55
N SER A 586 32.07 -29.00 15.45
CA SER A 586 32.15 -27.55 15.65
C SER A 586 31.97 -26.77 14.36
N SER A 587 31.05 -27.21 13.48
CA SER A 587 30.85 -26.66 12.14
C SER A 587 29.37 -26.48 11.80
N TRP A 588 29.11 -25.56 10.87
CA TRP A 588 27.80 -25.30 10.31
C TRP A 588 27.60 -26.03 8.99
N SER A 589 26.35 -26.34 8.68
CA SER A 589 25.93 -26.78 7.35
C SER A 589 24.56 -26.17 7.02
N HIS A 590 24.24 -26.04 5.73
CA HIS A 590 22.85 -25.70 5.37
C HIS A 590 21.92 -26.80 5.85
N ILE A 591 20.75 -26.39 6.43
CA ILE A 591 19.76 -27.35 6.95
C ILE A 591 19.13 -28.16 5.82
N VAL A 592 19.02 -27.58 4.64
CA VAL A 592 18.69 -28.20 3.34
C VAL A 592 19.64 -27.65 2.29
N SER A 593 19.86 -28.44 1.21
CA SER A 593 20.85 -28.10 0.18
C SER A 593 20.52 -26.85 -0.66
N ALA A 594 19.29 -26.36 -0.59
CA ALA A 594 18.81 -25.16 -1.29
C ALA A 594 18.38 -24.08 -0.27
N PRO A 595 18.24 -22.82 -0.67
CA PRO A 595 17.62 -21.81 0.19
C PRO A 595 16.20 -22.22 0.63
N ILE A 596 15.75 -21.73 1.77
CA ILE A 596 14.34 -21.88 2.19
C ILE A 596 13.43 -21.03 1.31
N PHE A 597 13.86 -19.80 1.00
CA PHE A 597 13.20 -18.93 0.07
C PHE A 597 14.12 -18.58 -1.10
N ASP A 598 13.53 -18.59 -2.30
CA ASP A 598 14.17 -18.08 -3.52
C ASP A 598 13.15 -17.24 -4.28
N GLY A 599 13.35 -15.94 -4.28
CA GLY A 599 12.47 -14.98 -4.95
C GLY A 599 12.68 -14.90 -6.47
N ASN A 600 13.64 -15.62 -7.05
CA ASN A 600 13.94 -15.59 -8.48
C ASN A 600 12.96 -16.47 -9.26
N GLY A 601 12.11 -15.82 -10.04
CA GLY A 601 11.10 -16.45 -10.87
C GLY A 601 9.94 -17.05 -10.08
N SER A 602 8.78 -17.07 -10.72
CA SER A 602 7.59 -17.80 -10.29
C SER A 602 6.99 -18.56 -11.47
N ALA A 603 6.01 -19.41 -11.21
CA ALA A 603 5.31 -20.12 -12.29
C ALA A 603 4.56 -19.13 -13.23
N SER A 604 4.11 -17.97 -12.69
CA SER A 604 3.39 -16.95 -13.44
C SER A 604 4.29 -15.86 -14.03
N ASN A 605 5.49 -15.66 -13.48
CA ASN A 605 6.49 -14.69 -13.94
C ASN A 605 7.90 -15.23 -13.78
N PRO A 606 8.41 -16.00 -14.77
CA PRO A 606 9.75 -16.62 -14.67
C PRO A 606 10.92 -15.64 -14.59
N SER A 607 10.74 -14.40 -14.99
CA SER A 607 11.77 -13.34 -14.96
C SER A 607 11.58 -12.34 -13.82
N GLY A 608 10.53 -12.48 -13.00
CA GLY A 608 10.30 -11.63 -11.84
C GLY A 608 11.31 -11.93 -10.72
N THR A 609 11.60 -10.92 -9.92
CA THR A 609 12.43 -11.05 -8.72
C THR A 609 11.69 -10.51 -7.52
N TRP A 610 11.80 -11.19 -6.38
CA TRP A 610 11.21 -10.81 -5.11
C TRP A 610 12.15 -11.16 -3.97
N SER A 611 12.01 -10.48 -2.84
CA SER A 611 12.54 -10.94 -1.55
C SER A 611 11.42 -11.37 -0.64
N SER A 612 11.59 -12.48 0.05
CA SER A 612 10.76 -12.81 1.20
C SER A 612 11.19 -11.99 2.41
N TYR A 613 10.23 -11.40 3.08
CA TYR A 613 10.43 -10.78 4.39
C TYR A 613 9.64 -11.59 5.40
N PHE A 614 10.30 -12.52 6.06
CA PHE A 614 9.67 -13.46 6.97
C PHE A 614 9.79 -13.04 8.44
N GLN A 615 8.92 -13.62 9.26
CA GLN A 615 8.94 -13.56 10.71
C GLN A 615 8.73 -14.95 11.29
N GLY A 616 9.39 -15.20 12.40
CA GLY A 616 9.62 -16.54 12.91
C GLY A 616 10.87 -17.14 12.28
N PRO A 617 11.05 -18.46 12.37
CA PRO A 617 10.12 -19.47 12.91
C PRO A 617 9.88 -19.32 14.41
N THR A 618 8.61 -19.23 14.81
CA THR A 618 8.21 -19.16 16.23
C THR A 618 7.63 -20.49 16.66
N LYS A 619 8.19 -21.06 17.72
CA LYS A 619 7.69 -22.33 18.26
C LYS A 619 6.38 -22.12 19.00
N GLY A 620 5.32 -22.80 18.54
CA GLY A 620 4.01 -22.75 19.12
C GLY A 620 3.80 -23.72 20.27
N PRO A 621 2.70 -23.55 21.05
CA PRO A 621 2.28 -24.49 22.08
C PRO A 621 1.94 -25.88 21.54
N ASP A 622 1.62 -25.98 20.25
CA ASP A 622 1.36 -27.24 19.52
C ASP A 622 2.66 -27.99 19.12
N GLY A 623 3.82 -27.41 19.45
CA GLY A 623 5.14 -27.99 19.16
C GLY A 623 5.66 -27.74 17.74
N TRP A 624 4.89 -27.08 16.90
CA TRP A 624 5.31 -26.66 15.55
C TRP A 624 6.05 -25.32 15.59
N PHE A 625 6.93 -25.14 14.62
CA PHE A 625 7.49 -23.83 14.27
C PHE A 625 6.59 -23.20 13.21
N HIS A 626 6.12 -21.99 13.47
CA HIS A 626 5.24 -21.20 12.61
C HIS A 626 6.04 -20.06 11.99
N MET A 627 5.85 -19.84 10.71
CA MET A 627 6.51 -18.77 9.96
C MET A 627 5.50 -18.06 9.06
N ILE A 628 5.60 -16.76 8.98
CA ILE A 628 4.84 -15.91 8.05
C ILE A 628 5.80 -15.05 7.25
N TRP A 629 5.42 -14.66 6.05
CA TRP A 629 6.19 -13.74 5.23
C TRP A 629 5.32 -12.93 4.28
N VAL A 630 5.86 -11.82 3.85
CA VAL A 630 5.39 -11.04 2.72
C VAL A 630 6.45 -11.03 1.64
N TRP A 631 6.04 -10.86 0.40
CA TRP A 631 6.92 -10.72 -0.74
C TRP A 631 7.07 -9.26 -1.14
N ARG A 632 8.25 -8.86 -1.54
CA ARG A 632 8.57 -7.51 -1.99
C ARG A 632 9.41 -7.57 -3.25
N ASP A 633 8.99 -6.87 -4.32
CA ASP A 633 9.59 -6.97 -5.65
C ASP A 633 10.64 -5.90 -5.96
N SER A 634 10.80 -4.91 -5.07
CA SER A 634 11.72 -3.79 -5.31
C SER A 634 12.20 -3.19 -3.99
N GLY A 635 13.03 -2.14 -4.08
CA GLY A 635 13.41 -1.31 -2.93
C GLY A 635 12.27 -0.52 -2.30
N ASP A 636 11.11 -0.41 -2.97
CA ASP A 636 9.96 0.34 -2.48
C ASP A 636 9.12 -0.49 -1.49
N ALA A 637 8.98 -0.01 -0.26
CA ALA A 637 8.21 -0.67 0.79
C ALA A 637 6.71 -0.82 0.46
N ALA A 638 6.15 0.00 -0.42
CA ALA A 638 4.76 -0.14 -0.86
C ALA A 638 4.52 -1.41 -1.68
N THR A 639 5.57 -2.03 -2.24
CA THR A 639 5.48 -3.25 -3.05
C THR A 639 5.42 -4.53 -2.22
N ASN A 640 5.28 -4.45 -0.90
CA ASN A 640 4.98 -5.61 -0.06
C ASN A 640 3.60 -6.18 -0.42
N SER A 641 3.54 -7.48 -0.65
CA SER A 641 2.34 -8.18 -1.11
C SER A 641 2.24 -9.59 -0.52
N MET A 642 1.07 -10.19 -0.59
CA MET A 642 0.83 -11.60 -0.36
C MET A 642 1.32 -12.09 1.01
N LEU A 643 0.52 -11.90 2.07
CA LEU A 643 0.80 -12.47 3.39
C LEU A 643 0.64 -13.99 3.32
N THR A 644 1.71 -14.72 3.62
CA THR A 644 1.79 -16.16 3.44
C THR A 644 2.30 -16.84 4.71
N TYR A 645 2.02 -18.13 4.87
CA TYR A 645 2.31 -18.94 6.06
C TYR A 645 2.85 -20.31 5.69
N ALA A 646 3.68 -20.83 6.56
CA ALA A 646 4.06 -22.25 6.63
C ALA A 646 4.38 -22.65 8.07
N LYS A 647 4.34 -23.96 8.35
CA LYS A 647 4.80 -24.52 9.61
C LYS A 647 5.68 -25.74 9.40
N SER A 648 6.56 -26.02 10.37
CA SER A 648 7.48 -27.16 10.36
C SER A 648 7.69 -27.70 11.77
N GLN A 649 7.95 -28.98 11.93
CA GLN A 649 8.37 -29.57 13.21
C GLN A 649 9.90 -29.59 13.37
N ASP A 650 10.62 -29.52 12.25
CA ASP A 650 12.07 -29.76 12.19
C ASP A 650 12.85 -28.69 11.41
N LEU A 651 12.18 -27.66 10.89
CA LEU A 651 12.72 -26.61 10.03
C LEU A 651 13.26 -27.11 8.68
N VAL A 652 13.02 -28.37 8.34
CA VAL A 652 13.40 -29.03 7.09
C VAL A 652 12.18 -29.26 6.22
N ASN A 653 11.15 -29.89 6.82
CA ASN A 653 9.93 -30.28 6.16
C ASN A 653 8.82 -29.26 6.48
N TRP A 654 8.49 -28.45 5.50
CA TRP A 654 7.49 -27.39 5.62
C TRP A 654 6.13 -27.84 5.08
N VAL A 655 5.08 -27.44 5.74
CA VAL A 655 3.69 -27.74 5.36
C VAL A 655 2.80 -26.51 5.52
N THR A 656 1.68 -26.49 4.82
CA THR A 656 0.58 -25.53 5.00
C THR A 656 -0.12 -25.74 6.35
N ASN A 657 -1.09 -24.89 6.71
CA ASN A 657 -1.84 -25.04 7.97
C ASN A 657 -2.57 -26.39 8.06
N ASN A 658 -3.06 -26.92 6.94
CA ASN A 658 -3.77 -28.21 6.87
C ASN A 658 -2.85 -29.42 6.67
N GLY A 659 -1.52 -29.22 6.66
CA GLY A 659 -0.54 -30.29 6.56
C GLY A 659 -0.14 -30.68 5.12
N THR A 660 -0.52 -29.93 4.11
CA THR A 660 -0.06 -30.16 2.72
C THR A 660 1.43 -29.84 2.61
N PRO A 661 2.26 -30.78 2.12
CA PRO A 661 3.70 -30.55 1.98
C PRO A 661 4.03 -29.41 1.03
N LEU A 662 5.05 -28.65 1.39
CA LEU A 662 5.64 -27.58 0.60
C LEU A 662 7.05 -27.98 0.16
N THR A 663 7.43 -27.64 -1.05
CA THR A 663 8.76 -27.91 -1.59
C THR A 663 9.62 -26.66 -1.50
N THR A 664 10.77 -26.74 -0.84
CA THR A 664 11.77 -25.68 -0.82
C THR A 664 12.68 -25.74 -2.08
N PRO A 665 13.14 -24.58 -2.60
CA PRO A 665 12.87 -23.24 -2.09
C PRO A 665 11.45 -22.79 -2.35
N LEU A 666 10.87 -22.09 -1.36
CA LEU A 666 9.58 -21.44 -1.51
C LEU A 666 9.75 -20.24 -2.43
N LYS A 667 8.91 -20.14 -3.45
CA LYS A 667 8.91 -19.07 -4.46
C LYS A 667 7.67 -18.21 -4.32
N TYR A 668 7.67 -17.04 -4.99
CA TYR A 668 6.51 -16.16 -5.04
C TYR A 668 5.24 -16.92 -5.46
N GLY A 669 4.18 -16.76 -4.70
CA GLY A 669 2.91 -17.46 -4.90
C GLY A 669 2.85 -18.89 -4.36
N GLN A 670 3.92 -19.40 -3.73
CA GLN A 670 3.94 -20.67 -3.02
C GLN A 670 3.80 -20.46 -1.52
N GLY A 671 3.33 -21.49 -0.84
CA GLY A 671 3.00 -21.44 0.59
C GLY A 671 1.50 -21.42 0.82
N ASP A 672 1.11 -21.25 2.06
CA ASP A 672 -0.29 -21.14 2.49
C ASP A 672 -0.68 -19.67 2.55
N VAL A 673 -1.29 -19.16 1.47
CA VAL A 673 -1.65 -17.75 1.39
C VAL A 673 -2.75 -17.44 2.41
N ILE A 674 -2.40 -16.66 3.44
CA ILE A 674 -3.36 -16.15 4.43
C ILE A 674 -4.25 -15.10 3.76
N ASP A 675 -3.62 -14.09 3.16
CA ASP A 675 -4.30 -12.95 2.57
C ASP A 675 -3.56 -12.51 1.29
N PRO A 676 -4.21 -12.59 0.11
CA PRO A 676 -3.59 -12.26 -1.17
C PRO A 676 -3.57 -10.74 -1.43
N VAL A 677 -3.12 -9.97 -0.44
CA VAL A 677 -3.02 -8.51 -0.57
C VAL A 677 -2.08 -8.16 -1.72
N PRO A 678 -2.50 -7.31 -2.67
CA PRO A 678 -1.63 -6.88 -3.77
C PRO A 678 -0.55 -5.91 -3.27
N ASP A 679 0.43 -5.62 -4.11
CA ASP A 679 1.31 -4.48 -3.96
C ASP A 679 0.50 -3.19 -3.80
N HIS A 680 1.03 -2.23 -3.03
CA HIS A 680 0.31 -1.01 -2.62
C HIS A 680 -0.98 -1.26 -1.83
N GLY A 681 -1.22 -2.50 -1.37
CA GLY A 681 -2.37 -2.88 -0.54
C GLY A 681 -2.19 -2.62 0.96
N GLY A 682 -1.08 -2.03 1.36
CA GLY A 682 -0.82 -1.64 2.75
C GLY A 682 -0.17 -2.73 3.61
N LEU A 683 0.29 -3.84 3.03
CA LEU A 683 1.19 -4.74 3.74
C LEU A 683 2.56 -4.09 3.91
N LEU A 684 3.18 -4.33 5.04
CA LEU A 684 4.54 -3.89 5.31
C LEU A 684 5.33 -5.02 5.99
N ASN A 685 6.52 -5.28 5.50
CA ASN A 685 7.45 -6.19 6.14
C ASN A 685 7.76 -5.74 7.58
N GLY A 686 7.87 -6.71 8.48
CA GLY A 686 8.06 -6.40 9.91
C GLY A 686 6.81 -5.91 10.64
N ASN A 687 5.64 -5.81 9.97
CA ASN A 687 4.41 -5.33 10.58
C ASN A 687 3.27 -6.37 10.60
N ALA A 688 3.62 -7.64 10.62
CA ALA A 688 2.74 -8.75 10.97
C ALA A 688 3.31 -9.48 12.19
N ARG A 689 2.48 -10.20 12.95
CA ARG A 689 2.92 -10.92 14.17
C ARG A 689 2.26 -12.28 14.25
N ILE A 690 3.04 -13.23 14.75
CA ILE A 690 2.59 -14.57 15.12
C ILE A 690 2.21 -14.56 16.59
N GLY A 691 1.04 -15.08 16.93
CA GLY A 691 0.58 -15.34 18.27
C GLY A 691 -0.21 -16.65 18.33
N PHE A 692 -0.84 -16.92 19.46
CA PHE A 692 -1.60 -18.14 19.66
C PHE A 692 -2.86 -17.87 20.48
N ASP A 693 -3.95 -18.59 20.17
CA ASP A 693 -5.18 -18.54 20.95
C ASP A 693 -5.14 -19.50 22.15
N ALA A 694 -6.24 -19.51 22.93
CA ALA A 694 -6.36 -20.36 24.13
C ALA A 694 -6.28 -21.87 23.83
N ALA A 695 -6.53 -22.28 22.60
CA ALA A 695 -6.39 -23.67 22.15
C ALA A 695 -4.99 -23.98 21.59
N GLY A 696 -4.07 -23.03 21.63
CA GLY A 696 -2.73 -23.13 21.07
C GLY A 696 -2.68 -23.04 19.56
N LYS A 697 -3.78 -22.64 18.88
CA LYS A 697 -3.79 -22.42 17.45
C LYS A 697 -3.14 -21.11 17.09
N VAL A 698 -2.43 -21.12 15.97
CA VAL A 698 -1.77 -19.92 15.46
C VAL A 698 -2.77 -18.80 15.16
N LEU A 699 -2.42 -17.61 15.57
CA LEU A 699 -3.11 -16.36 15.31
C LEU A 699 -2.15 -15.39 14.63
N ILE A 700 -2.52 -14.85 13.50
CA ILE A 700 -1.72 -13.86 12.76
C ILE A 700 -2.42 -12.52 12.86
N THR A 701 -1.70 -11.49 13.30
CA THR A 701 -2.18 -10.11 13.33
C THR A 701 -1.33 -9.25 12.41
N TYR A 702 -1.96 -8.37 11.63
CA TYR A 702 -1.28 -7.60 10.62
C TYR A 702 -2.05 -6.33 10.23
N HIS A 703 -1.37 -5.43 9.54
CA HIS A 703 -1.91 -4.20 8.97
C HIS A 703 -2.08 -4.35 7.46
N LYS A 704 -3.20 -3.88 6.93
CA LYS A 704 -3.41 -3.62 5.50
C LYS A 704 -4.46 -2.54 5.27
N TYR A 705 -4.64 -2.11 4.02
CA TYR A 705 -5.75 -1.23 3.67
C TYR A 705 -7.06 -2.02 3.47
N ASP A 706 -8.17 -1.41 3.88
CA ASP A 706 -9.51 -1.92 3.58
C ASP A 706 -9.95 -1.55 2.15
N ALA A 707 -11.15 -1.96 1.76
CA ALA A 707 -11.70 -1.69 0.43
C ALA A 707 -11.87 -0.18 0.13
N GLN A 708 -11.86 0.68 1.15
CA GLN A 708 -11.89 2.14 1.01
C GLN A 708 -10.49 2.76 1.07
N GLY A 709 -9.44 1.95 1.07
CA GLY A 709 -8.05 2.39 1.15
C GLY A 709 -7.62 2.89 2.53
N ARG A 710 -8.39 2.67 3.60
CA ARG A 710 -8.07 3.08 4.96
C ARG A 710 -7.18 2.05 5.64
N SER A 711 -6.25 2.49 6.47
CA SER A 711 -5.44 1.61 7.31
C SER A 711 -6.29 0.87 8.33
N GLN A 712 -6.15 -0.47 8.39
CA GLN A 712 -6.85 -1.29 9.36
C GLN A 712 -5.93 -2.39 9.90
N LEU A 713 -6.22 -2.85 11.12
CA LEU A 713 -5.65 -4.07 11.66
C LEU A 713 -6.58 -5.24 11.41
N TYR A 714 -5.98 -6.39 11.17
CA TYR A 714 -6.65 -7.65 10.91
C TYR A 714 -6.10 -8.75 11.81
N ALA A 715 -6.97 -9.69 12.14
CA ALA A 715 -6.61 -10.94 12.80
C ALA A 715 -7.02 -12.12 11.92
N ALA A 716 -6.13 -13.09 11.75
CA ALA A 716 -6.36 -14.28 10.92
C ALA A 716 -5.99 -15.56 11.68
N ARG A 717 -6.77 -16.61 11.53
CA ARG A 717 -6.45 -17.95 12.01
C ARG A 717 -6.95 -19.05 11.07
N PRO A 718 -6.33 -20.23 11.05
CA PRO A 718 -6.80 -21.34 10.24
C PRO A 718 -8.12 -21.91 10.77
N THR A 719 -9.01 -22.24 9.82
CA THR A 719 -10.26 -22.95 10.08
C THR A 719 -10.06 -24.47 10.06
N THR A 720 -11.05 -25.22 10.49
CA THR A 720 -11.01 -26.70 10.40
C THR A 720 -11.01 -27.24 8.97
N SER A 721 -11.44 -26.43 7.99
CA SER A 721 -11.40 -26.77 6.56
C SER A 721 -10.06 -26.48 5.90
N GLY A 722 -9.11 -25.86 6.63
CA GLY A 722 -7.79 -25.50 6.12
C GLY A 722 -7.76 -24.14 5.41
N THR A 723 -8.86 -23.40 5.37
CA THR A 723 -8.89 -21.99 4.93
C THR A 723 -8.55 -21.06 6.08
N TRP A 724 -8.37 -19.77 5.79
CA TRP A 724 -8.14 -18.76 6.81
C TRP A 724 -9.42 -17.96 7.10
N GLN A 725 -9.77 -17.85 8.38
CA GLN A 725 -10.73 -16.85 8.86
C GLN A 725 -9.98 -15.55 9.05
N ILE A 726 -10.42 -14.46 8.41
CA ILE A 726 -9.81 -13.14 8.50
C ILE A 726 -10.87 -12.15 8.96
N ASN A 727 -10.62 -11.47 10.07
CA ASN A 727 -11.50 -10.44 10.60
C ASN A 727 -10.76 -9.10 10.66
N GLN A 728 -11.39 -8.04 10.16
CA GLN A 728 -10.97 -6.68 10.44
C GLN A 728 -11.30 -6.34 11.90
N ILE A 729 -10.31 -5.87 12.65
CA ILE A 729 -10.43 -5.63 14.10
C ILE A 729 -10.37 -4.14 14.47
N THR A 730 -10.24 -3.23 13.50
CA THR A 730 -10.33 -1.78 13.70
C THR A 730 -11.30 -1.14 12.73
N ASN A 731 -11.71 0.11 13.01
CA ASN A 731 -12.64 0.87 12.19
C ASN A 731 -12.10 2.29 11.94
N TRP A 732 -10.80 2.41 11.64
CA TRP A 732 -10.17 3.69 11.42
C TRP A 732 -10.64 4.33 10.13
N THR A 733 -10.67 5.65 10.11
CA THR A 733 -11.14 6.43 8.93
C THR A 733 -9.99 6.98 8.09
N GLY A 734 -8.77 6.98 8.66
CA GLY A 734 -7.57 7.50 8.01
C GLY A 734 -6.69 6.44 7.35
N ARG A 735 -5.64 6.89 6.69
CA ARG A 735 -4.63 6.04 6.04
C ARG A 735 -3.23 6.47 6.43
N TRP A 736 -2.41 5.50 6.79
CA TRP A 736 -0.97 5.63 6.77
C TRP A 736 -0.47 5.27 5.38
N SER A 737 -0.11 6.27 4.59
CA SER A 737 0.51 6.07 3.29
C SER A 737 2.02 5.96 3.47
N PHE A 738 2.61 4.90 2.93
CA PHE A 738 4.05 4.66 2.99
C PHE A 738 4.57 4.12 1.66
N GLY A 739 5.86 4.30 1.42
CA GLY A 739 6.57 3.84 0.24
C GLY A 739 8.03 4.24 0.28
N GLY A 740 8.76 3.99 -0.79
CA GLY A 740 10.19 4.26 -0.88
C GLY A 740 11.07 3.24 -0.17
N GLY A 741 12.37 3.50 -0.16
CA GLY A 741 13.41 2.64 0.43
C GLY A 741 13.93 3.19 1.77
N GLY A 742 14.77 2.38 2.43
CA GLY A 742 15.34 2.70 3.74
C GLY A 742 14.42 2.33 4.91
N SER A 743 14.81 2.71 6.12
CA SER A 743 14.03 2.47 7.34
C SER A 743 12.88 3.46 7.42
N LEU A 744 11.65 2.94 7.46
CA LEU A 744 10.43 3.75 7.54
C LEU A 744 10.08 4.13 8.98
N ASN A 745 9.54 5.32 9.15
CA ASN A 745 8.88 5.71 10.40
C ASN A 745 7.48 5.10 10.43
N PHE A 746 7.25 4.19 11.36
CA PHE A 746 5.98 3.49 11.51
C PHE A 746 4.94 4.37 12.19
N GLN A 747 3.87 4.75 11.48
CA GLN A 747 2.69 5.34 12.13
C GLN A 747 1.86 4.28 12.87
N VAL A 748 1.89 3.03 12.41
CA VAL A 748 1.32 1.87 13.10
C VAL A 748 2.37 0.77 13.16
N ALA A 749 2.76 0.35 14.36
CA ALA A 749 3.69 -0.77 14.55
C ALA A 749 3.05 -1.86 15.40
N MET A 750 2.84 -3.04 14.79
CA MET A 750 2.32 -4.23 15.49
C MET A 750 3.32 -4.71 16.53
N GLN A 751 2.88 -4.88 17.76
CA GLN A 751 3.74 -5.35 18.88
C GLN A 751 3.54 -6.85 19.14
N GLY A 752 2.37 -7.39 18.85
CA GLY A 752 2.03 -8.80 19.06
C GLY A 752 0.64 -8.99 19.62
N SER A 753 0.32 -10.23 19.98
CA SER A 753 -0.92 -10.58 20.66
C SER A 753 -0.65 -11.31 21.96
N ARG A 754 -1.49 -11.06 22.96
CA ARG A 754 -1.42 -11.68 24.27
C ARG A 754 -2.76 -12.27 24.65
N LEU A 755 -2.77 -13.55 25.00
CA LEU A 755 -3.94 -14.22 25.57
C LEU A 755 -4.19 -13.71 27.00
N LEU A 756 -5.39 -13.28 27.28
CA LEU A 756 -5.83 -12.84 28.60
C LEU A 756 -6.47 -14.00 29.38
N SER A 757 -6.46 -13.93 30.72
CA SER A 757 -6.95 -15.01 31.58
C SER A 757 -8.43 -15.34 31.41
N ASN A 758 -9.22 -14.42 30.85
CA ASN A 758 -10.64 -14.64 30.53
C ASN A 758 -10.87 -15.27 29.15
N GLY A 759 -9.81 -15.53 28.39
CA GLY A 759 -9.85 -16.10 27.04
C GLY A 759 -9.96 -15.07 25.90
N ASP A 760 -10.09 -13.78 26.22
CA ASP A 760 -9.94 -12.71 25.21
C ASP A 760 -8.48 -12.55 24.79
N ILE A 761 -8.25 -11.88 23.68
CA ILE A 761 -6.92 -11.64 23.14
C ILE A 761 -6.68 -10.14 23.02
N SER A 762 -5.59 -9.65 23.61
CA SER A 762 -5.09 -8.30 23.43
C SER A 762 -4.16 -8.28 22.22
N VAL A 763 -4.50 -7.52 21.20
CA VAL A 763 -3.65 -7.25 20.03
C VAL A 763 -3.00 -5.89 20.22
N ASP A 764 -1.73 -5.89 20.59
CA ASP A 764 -1.01 -4.69 21.03
C ASP A 764 -0.29 -4.03 19.84
N PHE A 765 -0.36 -2.72 19.76
CA PHE A 765 0.28 -1.93 18.70
C PHE A 765 0.67 -0.53 19.19
N PHE A 766 1.64 0.05 18.54
CA PHE A 766 1.95 1.47 18.64
C PHE A 766 1.18 2.22 17.55
N CYS A 767 0.70 3.42 17.86
CA CYS A 767 0.11 4.33 16.90
C CYS A 767 0.68 5.73 17.11
N ASP A 768 1.23 6.31 16.06
CA ASP A 768 1.75 7.68 16.07
C ASP A 768 0.62 8.68 16.40
N GLY A 769 0.95 9.73 17.15
CA GLY A 769 -0.02 10.74 17.61
C GLY A 769 -0.93 10.31 18.77
N THR A 770 -0.81 9.08 19.27
CA THR A 770 -1.48 8.65 20.52
C THR A 770 -0.52 8.72 21.71
N SER A 771 -1.07 8.92 22.91
CA SER A 771 -0.28 8.83 24.14
C SER A 771 -0.06 7.35 24.51
N GLY A 772 1.02 6.75 24.03
CA GLY A 772 1.43 5.41 24.40
C GLY A 772 0.88 4.29 23.50
N ARG A 773 1.13 3.04 23.93
CA ARG A 773 0.70 1.82 23.23
C ARG A 773 -0.80 1.62 23.34
N GLN A 774 -1.39 1.06 22.31
CA GLN A 774 -2.81 0.75 22.22
C GLN A 774 -3.03 -0.75 22.05
N SER A 775 -4.20 -1.23 22.43
CA SER A 775 -4.62 -2.62 22.24
C SER A 775 -6.01 -2.66 21.61
N VAL A 776 -6.19 -3.54 20.64
CA VAL A 776 -7.52 -3.99 20.23
C VAL A 776 -7.79 -5.30 20.98
N ILE A 777 -8.84 -5.34 21.76
CA ILE A 777 -9.30 -6.55 22.42
C ILE A 777 -10.26 -7.27 21.49
N ILE A 778 -10.03 -8.55 21.29
CA ILE A 778 -10.87 -9.43 20.48
C ILE A 778 -11.29 -10.67 21.27
N ASP A 779 -12.47 -11.19 20.96
CA ASP A 779 -12.95 -12.44 21.54
C ASP A 779 -12.33 -13.69 20.89
N SER A 780 -12.64 -14.86 21.41
CA SER A 780 -12.20 -16.15 20.85
C SER A 780 -12.69 -16.42 19.42
N SER A 781 -13.63 -15.65 18.88
CA SER A 781 -14.13 -15.71 17.50
C SER A 781 -13.50 -14.68 16.58
N LEU A 782 -12.50 -13.93 17.06
CA LEU A 782 -11.83 -12.80 16.43
C LEU A 782 -12.74 -11.58 16.22
N ASN A 783 -13.83 -11.44 16.95
CA ASN A 783 -14.64 -10.24 16.89
C ASN A 783 -14.03 -9.18 17.81
N ARG A 784 -14.02 -7.96 17.34
CA ARG A 784 -13.56 -6.79 18.10
C ARG A 784 -14.49 -6.53 19.28
N ILE A 785 -13.91 -6.39 20.46
CA ILE A 785 -14.60 -5.99 21.71
C ILE A 785 -14.41 -4.50 21.95
N ALA A 786 -13.16 -4.04 22.03
CA ALA A 786 -12.82 -2.65 22.31
C ALA A 786 -11.43 -2.30 21.76
N GLN A 787 -11.16 -0.99 21.59
CA GLN A 787 -9.83 -0.45 21.45
C GLN A 787 -9.54 0.45 22.65
N VAL A 788 -8.49 0.14 23.40
CA VAL A 788 -8.15 0.77 24.67
C VAL A 788 -6.63 0.97 24.78
N PRO A 789 -6.14 1.82 25.67
CA PRO A 789 -4.72 1.83 26.02
C PRO A 789 -4.25 0.42 26.43
N THR A 790 -3.07 0.02 26.00
CA THR A 790 -2.47 -1.27 26.42
C THR A 790 -2.33 -1.30 27.94
N GLN A 791 -2.55 -2.49 28.53
CA GLN A 791 -2.35 -2.69 29.98
C GLN A 791 -0.97 -2.12 30.38
N PRO A 792 -0.93 -1.20 31.33
CA PRO A 792 0.28 -0.43 31.59
C PRO A 792 1.39 -1.32 32.16
N LEU A 793 2.60 -1.14 31.68
CA LEU A 793 3.81 -1.57 32.34
C LEU A 793 4.12 -0.60 33.51
N PRO A 794 4.89 -1.02 34.50
CA PRO A 794 5.29 -0.14 35.59
C PRO A 794 5.96 1.16 35.08
N ALA A 795 5.58 2.29 35.63
CA ALA A 795 6.11 3.59 35.22
C ALA A 795 7.67 3.66 35.31
N SER A 796 8.27 2.95 36.24
CA SER A 796 9.72 2.83 36.34
C SER A 796 10.41 2.17 35.15
N VAL A 797 9.64 1.47 34.31
CA VAL A 797 10.13 0.77 33.09
C VAL A 797 9.82 1.55 31.82
N THR A 798 8.85 2.45 31.85
CA THR A 798 8.34 3.13 30.65
C THR A 798 8.66 4.63 30.62
N THR A 799 9.14 5.19 31.74
CA THR A 799 9.45 6.63 31.84
C THR A 799 10.89 6.89 31.40
N VAL A 800 11.06 7.81 30.47
CA VAL A 800 12.39 8.31 30.06
C VAL A 800 13.01 9.06 31.26
N THR A 801 14.22 8.71 31.62
CA THR A 801 15.01 9.32 32.72
C THR A 801 16.14 10.18 32.20
N GLY A 802 16.59 9.95 30.97
CA GLY A 802 17.64 10.73 30.33
C GLY A 802 17.20 12.15 29.97
N SER A 803 18.09 13.10 30.09
CA SER A 803 17.81 14.53 29.87
C SER A 803 17.94 14.97 28.41
N PHE A 804 18.42 14.09 27.51
CA PHE A 804 18.55 14.42 26.09
C PHE A 804 17.19 14.46 25.42
N PRO A 805 16.84 15.52 24.67
CA PRO A 805 15.53 15.63 24.03
C PRO A 805 15.30 14.53 22.97
N GLY A 806 14.09 13.94 22.95
CA GLY A 806 13.69 12.96 21.96
C GLY A 806 14.11 11.51 22.27
N LEU A 807 14.64 11.24 23.47
CA LEU A 807 14.85 9.87 23.93
C LEU A 807 13.53 9.14 24.11
N GLU A 808 13.53 7.87 23.76
CA GLU A 808 12.42 6.93 23.94
C GLU A 808 12.93 5.69 24.68
N VAL A 809 12.04 5.06 25.48
CA VAL A 809 12.34 3.79 26.12
C VAL A 809 12.12 2.64 25.14
N HIS A 810 13.11 1.78 25.01
CA HIS A 810 13.05 0.54 24.26
C HIS A 810 13.12 -0.65 25.21
N LEU A 811 12.31 -1.67 24.90
CA LEU A 811 12.17 -2.89 25.69
C LEU A 811 12.26 -4.09 24.75
N GLU A 812 13.09 -5.07 25.12
CA GLU A 812 13.19 -6.36 24.41
C GLU A 812 12.96 -7.50 25.39
N SER A 813 12.19 -8.49 24.94
CA SER A 813 11.94 -9.70 25.75
C SER A 813 13.15 -10.62 25.74
N ASP A 814 13.30 -11.37 26.85
CA ASP A 814 14.29 -12.44 26.93
C ASP A 814 14.01 -13.52 25.88
N LEU A 815 15.07 -13.90 25.15
CA LEU A 815 14.99 -14.97 24.14
C LEU A 815 14.58 -16.31 24.72
N ALA A 816 14.81 -16.55 26.00
CA ALA A 816 14.34 -17.76 26.70
C ALA A 816 12.82 -17.74 26.98
N GLY A 817 12.14 -16.59 26.82
CA GLY A 817 10.75 -16.41 27.12
C GLY A 817 10.45 -16.24 28.62
N ALA A 818 9.15 -16.26 28.97
CA ALA A 818 8.70 -16.14 30.35
C ALA A 818 8.93 -17.43 31.15
N THR A 819 9.24 -17.28 32.44
CA THR A 819 9.41 -18.37 33.40
C THR A 819 8.31 -18.32 34.49
N ALA A 820 8.26 -19.31 35.37
CA ALA A 820 7.35 -19.29 36.51
C ALA A 820 7.66 -18.12 37.48
N SER A 821 8.87 -17.57 37.47
CA SER A 821 9.30 -16.42 38.27
C SER A 821 8.96 -15.07 37.66
N GLY A 822 8.44 -15.06 36.43
CA GLY A 822 8.15 -13.85 35.64
C GLY A 822 8.88 -13.82 34.32
N GLN A 823 8.89 -12.65 33.71
CA GLN A 823 9.53 -12.37 32.41
C GLN A 823 10.70 -11.41 32.57
N TYR A 824 11.87 -11.81 32.12
CA TYR A 824 12.97 -10.87 31.97
C TYR A 824 12.79 -10.05 30.70
N ILE A 825 13.08 -8.75 30.80
CA ILE A 825 13.14 -7.82 29.69
C ILE A 825 14.45 -7.04 29.75
N LEU A 826 14.96 -6.65 28.60
CA LEU A 826 16.07 -5.71 28.48
C LEU A 826 15.50 -4.32 28.20
N GLY A 827 15.90 -3.30 29.00
CA GLY A 827 15.41 -1.94 28.85
C GLY A 827 16.57 -0.93 28.69
N TRP A 828 16.39 0.02 27.77
CA TRP A 828 17.33 1.14 27.56
C TRP A 828 16.59 2.33 26.94
N GLU A 829 17.26 3.48 26.90
CA GLU A 829 16.74 4.68 26.24
C GLU A 829 17.60 4.99 25.00
N THR A 830 16.97 5.39 23.90
CA THR A 830 17.68 5.79 22.67
C THR A 830 16.83 6.75 21.85
N LEU A 831 17.45 7.45 20.91
CA LEU A 831 16.73 8.21 19.92
C LEU A 831 16.04 7.24 18.93
N PRO A 832 14.89 7.62 18.35
CA PRO A 832 14.18 6.83 17.34
C PRO A 832 15.02 6.58 16.09
N GLY A 833 14.49 5.86 15.11
CA GLY A 833 15.08 5.70 13.78
C GLY A 833 15.38 7.04 13.10
N ASN A 834 16.30 7.07 12.16
CA ASN A 834 16.71 8.26 11.42
C ASN A 834 16.98 7.94 9.93
N GLU A 835 16.17 7.10 9.34
CA GLU A 835 16.31 6.67 7.93
C GLU A 835 17.75 6.21 7.59
N ASP A 836 18.40 5.57 8.56
CA ASP A 836 19.79 5.09 8.49
C ASP A 836 20.86 6.20 8.24
N GLN A 837 20.51 7.47 8.58
CA GLN A 837 21.40 8.61 8.41
C GLN A 837 22.07 9.01 9.72
N PRO A 838 23.33 9.48 9.68
CA PRO A 838 24.00 10.02 10.85
C PRO A 838 23.30 11.25 11.44
N ARG A 839 23.22 11.31 12.77
CA ARG A 839 22.74 12.51 13.47
C ARG A 839 23.91 13.43 13.84
N SER A 840 23.69 14.73 13.71
CA SER A 840 24.65 15.76 14.15
C SER A 840 24.64 15.93 15.68
N SER A 841 23.58 15.54 16.37
CA SER A 841 23.44 15.63 17.83
C SER A 841 22.75 14.37 18.37
N TYR A 842 23.34 13.74 19.37
CA TYR A 842 22.85 12.57 20.06
C TYR A 842 23.47 12.43 21.45
N PRO A 843 22.93 11.59 22.36
CA PRO A 843 23.52 11.41 23.71
C PRO A 843 24.87 10.70 23.64
N THR A 844 25.97 11.45 23.58
CA THR A 844 27.34 10.89 23.46
C THR A 844 27.76 10.07 24.70
N GLY A 845 27.12 10.28 25.83
CA GLY A 845 27.29 9.48 27.06
C GLY A 845 26.52 8.18 27.07
N GLY A 846 25.70 7.92 25.99
CA GLY A 846 24.83 6.78 25.96
C GLY A 846 23.66 6.83 26.96
N SER A 847 23.06 5.67 27.23
CA SER A 847 21.99 5.49 28.21
C SER A 847 22.25 4.24 29.07
N THR A 848 21.53 4.12 30.18
CA THR A 848 21.63 2.95 31.06
C THR A 848 20.94 1.74 30.41
N LEU A 849 21.63 0.61 30.36
CA LEU A 849 21.11 -0.68 29.91
C LEU A 849 20.81 -1.55 31.12
N GLN A 850 19.61 -2.09 31.22
CA GLN A 850 19.13 -2.84 32.38
C GLN A 850 18.42 -4.11 31.98
N VAL A 851 18.65 -5.20 32.74
CA VAL A 851 17.79 -6.40 32.73
C VAL A 851 16.80 -6.26 33.89
N ILE A 852 15.52 -6.37 33.59
CA ILE A 852 14.40 -6.14 34.51
C ILE A 852 13.55 -7.40 34.56
N LEU A 853 13.25 -7.92 35.75
CA LEU A 853 12.31 -8.99 35.97
C LEU A 853 10.94 -8.40 36.29
N LEU A 854 9.95 -8.75 35.46
CA LEU A 854 8.55 -8.40 35.66
C LEU A 854 7.74 -9.64 36.08
N HIS A 855 6.80 -9.48 37.01
CA HIS A 855 5.88 -10.52 37.44
C HIS A 855 4.48 -9.94 37.71
#